data_f7277e7afd5aa30542815c40a3af6b87
#
_entry.id   f7277e7afd5aa30542815c40a3af6b87
#
_cell.length_a   1.000
_cell.length_b   1.000
_cell.length_c   1.000
_cell.angle_alpha   90.00
_cell.angle_beta   90.00
_cell.angle_gamma   90.00
#
_symmetry.space_group_name_H-M   'P 1'
#
loop_
_entity.id
_entity.type
_entity.pdbx_description
1 polymer ?
#
loop_
_entity_poly.entity_id
_entity_poly.type
_entity_poly.pdbx_seq_one_letter_code
_entity_poly.pdbx_strand_id
1 'polypeptide(L)'
;MVTFLRSLLFLSIFLLSLPLAAGNVKLRGSVTAKGEGAVPYATVAVEGGTLGTYAGDDGCYELELPEGRYYLVVTAVGFETYRREIVVGDNHPVIYNVELVQSEILLDDVVIAESAGGVSRLRRSAYNVVALDTEEYLNASKNLGDILAKSPGVKLRDSGGVGSDMNIMLDGFSGKHVKVFVDGVPQDGVGPSFGLNNIPVNYAKRIEVYRGVVPVQFGTDAMGGVVNIVTDKARQGWRLDASYSYGSFNTHSSFLNFCKVLKSGFSYELNFFQNYSDNDYMVDAPVEDFVTGSIEKKKLHRVERFNDTYHNEAAVLKAGVVDKPWADRMMLGLVYSQMYKEIQTGVRQEIVYGKKHRKGFSLMPSFEYLKRNLFTDGLDLSLTANYNRNSTTNVDTASCKYNWRGEMNRLNTPGEQSFQHVRSDNDNWNATATIDYRPGRTHTHLFTVHYLFNAFRRTNSSLLLPQRAEDPIAKVTRKGVAGISYRLMPSDRWNMTLFAKHYSLYVSGPMATTGNADSYVRERRNLGMFGYGAAGTCHILPGLQAKVSYEKACRLPTIDEMFGDEDLEMGDVGIDPEKSHNVNLNISYSGKFSGHGLYVEGGVVYRDTRDYIQRNIVDLSGGKAAATYINYGKVLTKGYNITLRYTLDRFLSLGGNFTDMKVLDNMKSAIGSSVPNLGYGEEMPNLPSLFADFDVSLYWHGLWGKDNLLTLTYDGRYVKEFSYYSAKIGANKDDYMVPSQLSHNVTLSYAIGGGRYNVSLECRNITDERLYDNFSLQKAGRAFYAKVRVRLGK
;
A
#
# COMPACT_ATOMS: atom_id res chain seq x y z
N MET A 1 -54.95 57.98 15.40
CA MET A 1 -54.05 58.84 14.57
C MET A 1 -52.63 58.36 14.56
N VAL A 2 -52.07 57.79 15.66
CA VAL A 2 -50.68 57.29 15.72
C VAL A 2 -50.42 55.92 15.00
N THR A 3 -51.51 55.11 14.94
CA THR A 3 -51.44 53.80 14.22
C THR A 3 -51.47 53.94 12.73
N PHE A 4 -52.11 54.94 12.20
CA PHE A 4 -52.25 55.24 10.77
C PHE A 4 -50.92 55.81 10.19
N LEU A 5 -50.23 56.63 10.96
CA LEU A 5 -48.87 57.13 10.58
C LEU A 5 -47.79 56.08 10.54
N ARG A 6 -47.83 55.06 11.43
CA ARG A 6 -46.90 53.95 11.42
C ARG A 6 -47.05 53.00 10.22
N SER A 7 -48.29 52.78 9.77
CA SER A 7 -48.57 51.97 8.57
C SER A 7 -48.21 52.71 7.26
N LEU A 8 -48.27 54.05 7.21
CA LEU A 8 -47.80 54.82 6.07
C LEU A 8 -46.24 54.88 5.99
N LEU A 9 -45.57 54.91 7.15
CA LEU A 9 -44.11 54.85 7.16
C LEU A 9 -43.53 53.45 6.75
N PHE A 10 -44.23 52.38 7.12
CA PHE A 10 -43.87 51.03 6.65
C PHE A 10 -44.13 50.82 5.16
N LEU A 11 -45.20 51.44 4.61
CA LEU A 11 -45.51 51.35 3.18
C LEU A 11 -44.55 52.17 2.32
N SER A 12 -44.03 53.30 2.84
CA SER A 12 -43.06 54.13 2.12
C SER A 12 -41.66 53.52 2.15
N ILE A 13 -41.29 52.77 3.18
CA ILE A 13 -40.03 52.02 3.24
C ILE A 13 -40.05 50.78 2.33
N PHE A 14 -41.22 50.15 2.15
CA PHE A 14 -41.39 49.01 1.25
C PHE A 14 -41.41 49.40 -0.25
N LEU A 15 -41.78 50.64 -0.59
CA LEU A 15 -41.78 51.18 -1.96
C LEU A 15 -40.39 51.73 -2.40
N LEU A 16 -39.44 51.90 -1.46
CA LEU A 16 -38.06 52.33 -1.77
C LEU A 16 -37.06 51.15 -1.92
N SER A 17 -37.49 49.91 -1.77
CA SER A 17 -36.69 48.71 -1.97
C SER A 17 -37.08 47.92 -3.22
N LEU A 18 -37.51 48.58 -4.29
CA LEU A 18 -37.47 47.94 -5.60
C LEU A 18 -36.00 47.82 -6.04
N PRO A 19 -35.44 46.63 -6.23
CA PRO A 19 -34.14 46.52 -6.87
C PRO A 19 -34.27 47.15 -8.25
N LEU A 20 -33.46 48.16 -8.57
CA LEU A 20 -33.20 48.52 -9.95
C LEU A 20 -32.76 47.22 -10.61
N ALA A 21 -33.55 46.71 -11.53
CA ALA A 21 -33.16 45.61 -12.38
C ALA A 21 -31.99 46.12 -13.24
N ALA A 22 -30.76 45.86 -12.79
CA ALA A 22 -29.58 46.00 -13.63
C ALA A 22 -29.80 45.08 -14.83
N GLY A 23 -29.82 45.62 -16.03
CA GLY A 23 -30.03 44.86 -17.26
C GLY A 23 -28.92 43.80 -17.36
N ASN A 24 -29.27 42.53 -17.55
CA ASN A 24 -28.31 41.51 -17.83
C ASN A 24 -27.70 41.74 -19.20
N VAL A 25 -26.36 41.74 -19.28
CA VAL A 25 -25.59 41.86 -20.50
C VAL A 25 -25.24 40.45 -20.98
N LYS A 26 -25.37 40.20 -22.27
CA LYS A 26 -25.01 38.89 -22.85
C LYS A 26 -23.54 38.87 -23.17
N LEU A 27 -22.80 37.97 -22.45
CA LEU A 27 -21.43 37.59 -22.77
C LEU A 27 -21.47 36.43 -23.75
N ARG A 28 -20.90 36.61 -24.93
CA ARG A 28 -20.80 35.60 -25.98
C ARG A 28 -19.35 35.36 -26.34
N GLY A 29 -19.03 34.15 -26.80
CA GLY A 29 -17.70 33.84 -27.29
C GLY A 29 -17.58 32.40 -27.76
N SER A 30 -16.37 32.03 -28.13
CA SER A 30 -16.05 30.66 -28.47
C SER A 30 -14.91 30.16 -27.58
N VAL A 31 -14.99 28.90 -27.22
CA VAL A 31 -13.90 28.17 -26.56
C VAL A 31 -13.20 27.33 -27.60
N THR A 32 -11.92 27.61 -27.83
CA THR A 32 -11.08 26.92 -28.82
C THR A 32 -9.84 26.35 -28.15
N ALA A 33 -9.27 25.31 -28.72
CA ALA A 33 -7.96 24.77 -28.33
C ALA A 33 -6.87 25.29 -29.29
N LYS A 34 -5.72 25.61 -28.72
CA LYS A 34 -4.57 26.09 -29.52
C LYS A 34 -4.15 25.01 -30.53
N GLY A 35 -4.46 25.27 -31.84
CA GLY A 35 -4.12 24.38 -32.93
C GLY A 35 -5.10 23.24 -33.24
N GLU A 36 -6.22 23.09 -32.55
CA GLU A 36 -7.17 21.96 -32.69
C GLU A 36 -8.63 22.35 -32.97
N GLY A 37 -9.00 23.63 -32.94
CA GLY A 37 -10.36 24.09 -33.24
C GLY A 37 -11.28 24.21 -32.00
N ALA A 38 -12.59 24.04 -32.20
CA ALA A 38 -13.59 24.23 -31.15
C ALA A 38 -13.49 23.20 -30.01
N VAL A 39 -13.69 23.64 -28.77
CA VAL A 39 -13.78 22.77 -27.58
C VAL A 39 -15.25 22.66 -27.15
N PRO A 40 -15.97 21.62 -27.53
CA PRO A 40 -17.36 21.44 -27.17
C PRO A 40 -17.54 21.16 -25.68
N TYR A 41 -18.67 21.58 -25.13
CA TYR A 41 -19.09 21.35 -23.74
C TYR A 41 -18.14 21.86 -22.66
N ALA A 42 -17.26 22.82 -22.99
CA ALA A 42 -16.48 23.51 -21.98
C ALA A 42 -17.39 24.23 -20.99
N THR A 43 -17.13 24.11 -19.70
CA THR A 43 -17.88 24.86 -18.66
C THR A 43 -17.35 26.28 -18.62
N VAL A 44 -18.22 27.27 -18.78
CA VAL A 44 -17.92 28.69 -18.65
C VAL A 44 -18.67 29.24 -17.46
N ALA A 45 -18.00 29.67 -16.40
CA ALA A 45 -18.60 30.10 -15.15
C ALA A 45 -17.90 31.32 -14.57
N VAL A 46 -18.57 32.01 -13.67
CA VAL A 46 -18.02 33.10 -12.87
C VAL A 46 -17.58 32.59 -11.52
N GLU A 47 -16.35 32.94 -11.12
CA GLU A 47 -15.77 32.49 -9.86
C GLU A 47 -16.57 32.98 -8.64
N GLY A 48 -16.90 32.07 -7.74
CA GLY A 48 -17.65 32.38 -6.50
C GLY A 48 -19.15 32.63 -6.69
N GLY A 49 -19.69 32.52 -7.92
CA GLY A 49 -21.08 32.68 -8.23
C GLY A 49 -21.78 31.39 -8.67
N THR A 50 -23.10 31.43 -8.79
CA THR A 50 -23.94 30.35 -9.34
C THR A 50 -24.19 30.52 -10.84
N LEU A 51 -23.60 31.54 -11.47
CA LEU A 51 -23.82 31.88 -12.88
C LEU A 51 -22.78 31.16 -13.75
N GLY A 52 -23.25 30.36 -14.71
CA GLY A 52 -22.41 29.63 -15.66
C GLY A 52 -23.24 29.04 -16.80
N THR A 53 -22.56 28.64 -17.86
CA THR A 53 -23.11 27.99 -19.06
C THR A 53 -22.12 26.92 -19.58
N TYR A 54 -22.53 26.19 -20.62
CA TYR A 54 -21.68 25.26 -21.34
C TYR A 54 -21.54 25.73 -22.81
N ALA A 55 -20.37 25.51 -23.38
CA ALA A 55 -20.15 25.69 -24.81
C ALA A 55 -20.92 24.62 -25.59
N GLY A 56 -21.47 25.00 -26.73
CA GLY A 56 -22.16 24.10 -27.66
C GLY A 56 -21.18 23.16 -28.41
N ASP A 57 -21.72 22.34 -29.32
CA ASP A 57 -20.94 21.45 -30.18
C ASP A 57 -19.91 22.17 -31.05
N ASP A 58 -20.19 23.45 -31.39
CA ASP A 58 -19.34 24.36 -32.15
C ASP A 58 -18.33 25.14 -31.27
N GLY A 59 -18.33 24.88 -29.97
CA GLY A 59 -17.52 25.59 -28.98
C GLY A 59 -18.05 26.97 -28.59
N CYS A 60 -19.19 27.44 -29.16
CA CYS A 60 -19.74 28.74 -28.85
C CYS A 60 -20.54 28.73 -27.53
N TYR A 61 -20.48 29.83 -26.77
CA TYR A 61 -21.22 29.98 -25.51
C TYR A 61 -21.92 31.33 -25.39
N GLU A 62 -22.98 31.38 -24.63
CA GLU A 62 -23.71 32.60 -24.23
C GLU A 62 -23.98 32.51 -22.72
N LEU A 63 -23.58 33.56 -21.98
CA LEU A 63 -23.80 33.71 -20.53
C LEU A 63 -24.37 35.07 -20.22
N GLU A 64 -25.48 35.16 -19.51
CA GLU A 64 -26.06 36.40 -19.07
C GLU A 64 -25.53 36.83 -17.71
N LEU A 65 -24.91 37.99 -17.62
CA LEU A 65 -24.31 38.54 -16.40
C LEU A 65 -24.82 39.97 -16.16
N PRO A 66 -25.08 40.35 -14.90
CA PRO A 66 -25.26 41.78 -14.54
C PRO A 66 -23.97 42.58 -14.85
N GLU A 67 -24.11 43.89 -15.00
CA GLU A 67 -22.92 44.75 -15.13
C GLU A 67 -22.01 44.62 -13.89
N GLY A 68 -20.72 44.48 -14.12
CA GLY A 68 -19.75 44.28 -13.04
C GLY A 68 -18.40 43.75 -13.49
N ARG A 69 -17.51 43.57 -12.53
CA ARG A 69 -16.21 42.87 -12.73
C ARG A 69 -16.28 41.45 -12.23
N TYR A 70 -15.87 40.51 -13.05
CA TYR A 70 -15.92 39.08 -12.77
C TYR A 70 -14.62 38.39 -13.13
N TYR A 71 -14.32 37.33 -12.42
CA TYR A 71 -13.32 36.37 -12.89
C TYR A 71 -14.03 35.28 -13.68
N LEU A 72 -13.83 35.25 -15.00
CA LEU A 72 -14.32 34.19 -15.89
C LEU A 72 -13.42 32.99 -15.73
N VAL A 73 -14.01 31.85 -15.38
CA VAL A 73 -13.34 30.56 -15.26
C VAL A 73 -13.89 29.64 -16.33
N VAL A 74 -13.00 29.16 -17.22
CA VAL A 74 -13.39 28.20 -18.25
C VAL A 74 -12.62 26.89 -18.03
N THR A 75 -13.37 25.79 -17.93
CA THR A 75 -12.81 24.46 -17.72
C THR A 75 -13.35 23.50 -18.75
N ALA A 76 -12.45 22.67 -19.29
CA ALA A 76 -12.81 21.55 -20.16
C ALA A 76 -11.91 20.36 -19.85
N VAL A 77 -12.41 19.16 -20.10
CA VAL A 77 -11.64 17.93 -19.87
C VAL A 77 -10.45 17.89 -20.82
N GLY A 78 -9.25 17.78 -20.27
CA GLY A 78 -8.01 17.75 -21.08
C GLY A 78 -7.36 19.14 -21.29
N PHE A 79 -7.87 20.18 -20.66
CA PHE A 79 -7.35 21.54 -20.79
C PHE A 79 -7.01 22.14 -19.44
N GLU A 80 -6.04 23.07 -19.40
CA GLU A 80 -5.74 23.88 -18.22
C GLU A 80 -6.95 24.80 -17.91
N THR A 81 -7.23 25.00 -16.65
CA THR A 81 -8.28 25.94 -16.23
C THR A 81 -7.89 27.35 -16.64
N TYR A 82 -8.67 27.94 -17.54
CA TYR A 82 -8.51 29.35 -17.92
C TYR A 82 -9.19 30.22 -16.88
N ARG A 83 -8.50 31.25 -16.37
CA ARG A 83 -9.01 32.19 -15.39
C ARG A 83 -8.57 33.60 -15.75
N ARG A 84 -9.52 34.51 -15.98
CA ARG A 84 -9.20 35.89 -16.32
C ARG A 84 -10.26 36.86 -15.80
N GLU A 85 -9.83 38.04 -15.37
CA GLU A 85 -10.73 39.11 -15.02
C GLU A 85 -11.39 39.72 -16.28
N ILE A 86 -12.70 39.85 -16.29
CA ILE A 86 -13.49 40.48 -17.35
C ILE A 86 -14.34 41.59 -16.75
N VAL A 87 -14.64 42.63 -17.53
CA VAL A 87 -15.54 43.72 -17.17
C VAL A 87 -16.74 43.64 -18.11
N VAL A 88 -17.93 43.50 -17.51
CA VAL A 88 -19.21 43.48 -18.21
C VAL A 88 -19.91 44.84 -17.95
N GLY A 89 -20.07 45.64 -18.96
CA GLY A 89 -20.72 46.98 -18.86
C GLY A 89 -21.24 47.44 -20.20
N ASP A 90 -22.11 48.49 -20.17
CA ASP A 90 -22.70 49.20 -21.31
C ASP A 90 -23.42 48.31 -22.34
N ASN A 91 -24.62 47.85 -22.06
CA ASN A 91 -25.74 47.45 -22.94
C ASN A 91 -25.39 46.82 -24.34
N HIS A 92 -24.12 46.43 -24.60
CA HIS A 92 -23.68 45.76 -25.81
C HIS A 92 -23.22 44.35 -25.49
N PRO A 93 -23.52 43.35 -26.33
CA PRO A 93 -23.03 42.01 -26.13
C PRO A 93 -21.50 42.01 -26.16
N VAL A 94 -20.88 41.55 -25.04
CA VAL A 94 -19.42 41.44 -24.94
C VAL A 94 -19.00 40.12 -25.61
N ILE A 95 -18.20 40.22 -26.64
CA ILE A 95 -17.58 39.02 -27.30
C ILE A 95 -16.27 38.71 -26.62
N TYR A 96 -16.18 37.53 -26.01
CA TYR A 96 -14.98 37.08 -25.32
C TYR A 96 -14.60 35.66 -25.73
N ASN A 97 -13.61 35.51 -26.60
CA ASN A 97 -13.11 34.21 -27.05
C ASN A 97 -12.03 33.71 -26.11
N VAL A 98 -12.10 32.44 -25.78
CA VAL A 98 -11.18 31.75 -24.86
C VAL A 98 -10.41 30.71 -25.66
N GLU A 99 -9.09 30.81 -25.65
CA GLU A 99 -8.20 29.79 -26.16
C GLU A 99 -7.68 28.98 -24.97
N LEU A 100 -8.12 27.74 -24.85
CA LEU A 100 -7.64 26.79 -23.85
C LEU A 100 -6.31 26.21 -24.31
N VAL A 101 -5.38 26.20 -23.40
CA VAL A 101 -4.14 25.46 -23.57
C VAL A 101 -4.45 24.02 -23.17
N GLN A 102 -4.15 23.07 -24.08
CA GLN A 102 -4.21 21.67 -23.70
C GLN A 102 -3.36 21.50 -22.46
N SER A 103 -4.01 21.02 -21.40
CA SER A 103 -3.25 20.46 -20.31
C SER A 103 -2.45 19.31 -20.91
N GLU A 104 -1.13 19.36 -20.85
CA GLU A 104 -0.28 18.19 -21.15
C GLU A 104 -0.55 17.12 -20.08
N ILE A 105 -1.81 16.70 -20.00
CA ILE A 105 -2.25 15.59 -19.20
C ILE A 105 -2.02 14.36 -20.06
N LEU A 106 -0.75 14.01 -20.22
CA LEU A 106 -0.35 12.70 -20.69
C LEU A 106 -0.98 11.67 -19.75
N LEU A 107 -1.85 10.85 -20.31
CA LEU A 107 -2.38 9.63 -19.69
C LEU A 107 -1.22 8.63 -19.52
N ASP A 108 -0.32 8.90 -18.60
CA ASP A 108 0.73 7.97 -18.22
C ASP A 108 0.14 6.90 -17.31
N ASP A 109 -0.19 5.74 -17.87
CA ASP A 109 -0.33 4.53 -17.11
C ASP A 109 1.02 4.18 -16.51
N VAL A 110 1.16 4.31 -15.18
CA VAL A 110 2.33 3.88 -14.37
C VAL A 110 3.52 4.85 -14.34
N VAL A 111 3.55 5.96 -15.02
CA VAL A 111 4.52 7.00 -14.71
C VAL A 111 3.88 8.07 -13.85
N ILE A 112 4.05 7.89 -12.54
CA ILE A 112 4.07 8.89 -11.47
C ILE A 112 3.32 10.19 -11.79
N ALA A 113 2.00 10.15 -11.66
CA ALA A 113 1.17 11.35 -11.77
C ALA A 113 1.32 12.22 -10.52
N GLU A 114 1.98 13.33 -10.65
CA GLU A 114 2.45 14.24 -9.59
C GLU A 114 1.43 15.22 -9.04
N SER A 115 0.15 15.08 -9.28
CA SER A 115 -0.84 16.06 -8.83
C SER A 115 -2.17 15.42 -8.41
N ALA A 116 -3.06 16.21 -7.79
CA ALA A 116 -4.43 15.79 -7.44
C ALA A 116 -5.20 15.10 -8.60
N GLY A 117 -4.83 15.40 -9.86
CA GLY A 117 -5.28 14.68 -11.05
C GLY A 117 -4.86 13.20 -11.10
N GLY A 118 -3.81 12.79 -10.39
CA GLY A 118 -3.31 11.42 -10.38
C GLY A 118 -4.28 10.40 -9.81
N VAL A 119 -4.93 10.71 -8.70
CA VAL A 119 -5.93 9.81 -8.07
C VAL A 119 -7.17 9.66 -8.95
N SER A 120 -7.64 10.75 -9.54
CA SER A 120 -8.78 10.74 -10.48
C SER A 120 -8.51 9.88 -11.72
N ARG A 121 -7.29 9.95 -12.24
CA ARG A 121 -6.85 9.18 -13.40
C ARG A 121 -6.73 7.69 -13.11
N LEU A 122 -6.17 7.33 -11.95
CA LEU A 122 -6.09 5.94 -11.50
C LEU A 122 -7.48 5.32 -11.35
N ARG A 123 -8.46 6.08 -10.84
CA ARG A 123 -9.84 5.62 -10.75
C ARG A 123 -10.49 5.33 -12.12
N ARG A 124 -10.07 6.04 -13.18
CA ARG A 124 -10.56 5.82 -14.57
C ARG A 124 -9.83 4.67 -15.28
N SER A 125 -8.75 4.15 -14.72
CA SER A 125 -7.99 3.03 -15.28
C SER A 125 -8.86 1.79 -15.44
N ALA A 126 -8.57 0.94 -16.42
CA ALA A 126 -9.23 -0.35 -16.61
C ALA A 126 -9.02 -1.31 -15.43
N TYR A 127 -7.95 -1.10 -14.68
CA TYR A 127 -7.61 -1.91 -13.50
C TYR A 127 -8.39 -1.47 -12.27
N ASN A 128 -8.63 -2.42 -11.37
CA ASN A 128 -9.18 -2.11 -10.05
C ASN A 128 -8.05 -1.61 -9.15
N VAL A 129 -7.94 -0.29 -9.01
CA VAL A 129 -6.91 0.35 -8.20
C VAL A 129 -7.51 1.30 -7.18
N VAL A 130 -7.06 1.18 -5.93
CA VAL A 130 -7.38 2.09 -4.83
C VAL A 130 -6.15 2.95 -4.57
N ALA A 131 -6.31 4.26 -4.64
CA ALA A 131 -5.25 5.22 -4.30
C ALA A 131 -5.57 5.85 -2.94
N LEU A 132 -4.72 5.59 -1.96
CA LEU A 132 -4.80 6.15 -0.61
C LEU A 132 -3.85 7.34 -0.55
N ASP A 133 -4.40 8.54 -0.41
CA ASP A 133 -3.60 9.74 -0.16
C ASP A 133 -3.05 9.70 1.27
N THR A 134 -1.77 10.02 1.44
CA THR A 134 -1.14 10.01 2.76
C THR A 134 -1.23 11.36 3.46
N GLU A 135 -1.64 12.43 2.79
CA GLU A 135 -1.60 13.79 3.31
C GLU A 135 -2.38 13.97 4.62
N GLU A 136 -3.52 13.29 4.75
CA GLU A 136 -4.34 13.31 5.97
C GLU A 136 -3.64 12.68 7.20
N TYR A 137 -2.67 11.79 6.97
CA TYR A 137 -2.02 10.99 8.02
C TYR A 137 -0.60 11.45 8.35
N LEU A 138 -0.05 12.42 7.63
CA LEU A 138 1.34 12.88 7.78
C LEU A 138 1.65 13.38 9.20
N ASN A 139 0.63 13.87 9.91
CA ASN A 139 0.77 14.39 11.26
C ASN A 139 0.57 13.33 12.35
N ALA A 140 0.08 12.14 12.03
CA ALA A 140 -0.07 11.03 12.98
C ALA A 140 1.22 10.19 13.09
N SER A 141 1.36 9.45 14.20
CA SER A 141 2.49 8.53 14.42
C SER A 141 2.24 7.18 13.73
N LYS A 142 1.84 7.22 12.44
CA LYS A 142 1.48 6.03 11.64
C LYS A 142 2.60 5.68 10.66
N ASN A 143 2.73 4.40 10.35
CA ASN A 143 3.57 3.89 9.27
C ASN A 143 2.75 3.63 7.99
N LEU A 144 3.40 3.24 6.90
CA LEU A 144 2.70 2.96 5.63
C LEU A 144 1.75 1.76 5.75
N GLY A 145 2.05 0.79 6.60
CA GLY A 145 1.17 -0.33 6.90
C GLY A 145 -0.16 0.12 7.49
N ASP A 146 -0.14 1.02 8.49
CA ASP A 146 -1.36 1.55 9.12
C ASP A 146 -2.32 2.19 8.11
N ILE A 147 -1.77 2.86 7.07
CA ILE A 147 -2.57 3.48 6.00
C ILE A 147 -3.06 2.43 5.00
N LEU A 148 -2.18 1.49 4.63
CA LEU A 148 -2.53 0.40 3.73
C LEU A 148 -3.71 -0.43 4.26
N ALA A 149 -3.78 -0.63 5.57
CA ALA A 149 -4.89 -1.33 6.24
C ALA A 149 -6.26 -0.66 6.03
N LYS A 150 -6.31 0.62 5.65
CA LYS A 150 -7.55 1.34 5.30
C LYS A 150 -8.03 1.09 3.87
N SER A 151 -7.32 0.25 3.10
CA SER A 151 -7.76 -0.15 1.77
C SER A 151 -8.78 -1.29 1.86
N PRO A 152 -9.88 -1.26 1.09
CA PRO A 152 -10.83 -2.37 1.06
C PRO A 152 -10.14 -3.68 0.66
N GLY A 153 -10.52 -4.78 1.30
CA GLY A 153 -9.95 -6.11 1.06
C GLY A 153 -8.55 -6.32 1.65
N VAL A 154 -7.94 -5.32 2.26
CA VAL A 154 -6.62 -5.42 2.90
C VAL A 154 -6.75 -5.71 4.38
N LYS A 155 -6.07 -6.75 4.85
CA LYS A 155 -5.84 -7.03 6.26
C LYS A 155 -4.33 -7.20 6.48
N LEU A 156 -3.78 -6.40 7.37
CA LEU A 156 -2.40 -6.57 7.83
C LEU A 156 -2.37 -7.52 9.02
N ARG A 157 -1.34 -8.35 9.06
CA ARG A 157 -1.11 -9.31 10.12
C ARG A 157 0.31 -9.17 10.62
N ASP A 158 0.44 -8.76 11.88
CA ASP A 158 1.71 -8.58 12.57
C ASP A 158 1.92 -9.68 13.60
N SER A 159 3.19 -9.97 13.89
CA SER A 159 3.56 -10.96 14.91
C SER A 159 3.89 -10.35 16.28
N GLY A 160 3.71 -9.02 16.45
CA GLY A 160 4.03 -8.37 17.73
C GLY A 160 4.20 -6.86 17.63
N GLY A 161 5.24 -6.33 18.28
CA GLY A 161 5.54 -4.91 18.36
C GLY A 161 6.24 -4.32 17.12
N VAL A 162 6.85 -3.15 17.32
CA VAL A 162 7.62 -2.45 16.27
C VAL A 162 8.72 -3.37 15.73
N GLY A 163 8.87 -3.43 14.40
CA GLY A 163 9.87 -4.30 13.76
C GLY A 163 9.47 -5.77 13.64
N SER A 164 8.25 -6.14 14.03
CA SER A 164 7.74 -7.50 13.80
C SER A 164 7.47 -7.75 12.32
N ASP A 165 7.48 -9.02 11.93
CA ASP A 165 7.19 -9.41 10.56
C ASP A 165 5.72 -9.13 10.24
N MET A 166 5.47 -8.47 9.10
CA MET A 166 4.16 -8.07 8.64
C MET A 166 3.79 -8.80 7.36
N ASN A 167 2.63 -9.43 7.36
CA ASN A 167 2.04 -10.06 6.19
C ASN A 167 0.84 -9.25 5.70
N ILE A 168 0.79 -8.99 4.40
CA ILE A 168 -0.34 -8.32 3.74
C ILE A 168 -1.29 -9.40 3.22
N MET A 169 -2.54 -9.37 3.64
CA MET A 169 -3.63 -10.10 3.02
C MET A 169 -4.43 -9.13 2.14
N LEU A 170 -4.68 -9.51 0.90
CA LEU A 170 -5.43 -8.72 -0.09
C LEU A 170 -6.40 -9.62 -0.83
N ASP A 171 -7.69 -9.36 -0.67
CA ASP A 171 -8.78 -10.12 -1.32
C ASP A 171 -8.62 -11.65 -1.18
N GLY A 172 -8.26 -12.12 0.04
CA GLY A 172 -8.09 -13.53 0.39
C GLY A 172 -6.73 -14.14 0.03
N PHE A 173 -5.89 -13.45 -0.72
CA PHE A 173 -4.50 -13.82 -0.90
C PHE A 173 -3.62 -13.19 0.19
N SER A 174 -2.68 -13.92 0.74
CA SER A 174 -1.84 -13.44 1.83
C SER A 174 -0.34 -13.60 1.56
N GLY A 175 0.46 -12.78 2.22
CA GLY A 175 1.91 -12.89 2.23
C GLY A 175 2.52 -12.73 0.84
N LYS A 176 3.14 -13.79 0.34
CA LYS A 176 3.94 -13.79 -0.90
C LYS A 176 3.12 -13.58 -2.19
N HIS A 177 1.78 -13.69 -2.12
CA HIS A 177 0.89 -13.42 -3.25
C HIS A 177 0.73 -11.94 -3.57
N VAL A 178 1.03 -11.05 -2.60
CA VAL A 178 0.99 -9.60 -2.75
C VAL A 178 2.40 -9.05 -2.85
N LYS A 179 2.67 -8.26 -3.87
CA LYS A 179 4.00 -7.68 -4.09
C LYS A 179 4.01 -6.19 -3.78
N VAL A 180 5.11 -5.74 -3.17
CA VAL A 180 5.31 -4.33 -2.80
C VAL A 180 6.32 -3.70 -3.76
N PHE A 181 6.00 -2.48 -4.19
CA PHE A 181 6.84 -1.65 -5.05
C PHE A 181 7.01 -0.27 -4.41
N VAL A 182 8.12 0.37 -4.69
CA VAL A 182 8.36 1.79 -4.41
C VAL A 182 8.67 2.47 -5.73
N ASP A 183 7.84 3.43 -6.15
CA ASP A 183 7.94 4.11 -7.44
C ASP A 183 8.04 3.13 -8.65
N GLY A 184 7.31 2.01 -8.59
CA GLY A 184 7.34 0.98 -9.61
C GLY A 184 8.55 0.03 -9.54
N VAL A 185 9.45 0.19 -8.58
CA VAL A 185 10.61 -0.71 -8.37
C VAL A 185 10.25 -1.80 -7.37
N PRO A 186 10.40 -3.10 -7.71
CA PRO A 186 10.06 -4.20 -6.81
C PRO A 186 10.92 -4.21 -5.55
N GLN A 187 10.31 -4.51 -4.41
CA GLN A 187 10.97 -4.61 -3.11
C GLN A 187 11.33 -6.05 -2.71
N ASP A 188 11.19 -7.00 -3.62
CA ASP A 188 11.60 -8.39 -3.38
C ASP A 188 13.12 -8.45 -3.11
N GLY A 189 13.51 -9.11 -2.00
CA GLY A 189 14.90 -9.33 -1.65
C GLY A 189 15.67 -8.10 -1.12
N VAL A 190 14.98 -7.02 -0.74
CA VAL A 190 15.62 -5.81 -0.17
C VAL A 190 16.17 -6.07 1.24
N GLY A 191 15.69 -7.10 1.92
CA GLY A 191 16.09 -7.45 3.29
C GLY A 191 15.16 -6.85 4.35
N PRO A 192 15.22 -7.36 5.58
CA PRO A 192 14.27 -7.01 6.64
C PRO A 192 14.44 -5.60 7.20
N SER A 193 15.58 -4.94 6.96
CA SER A 193 15.86 -3.60 7.46
C SER A 193 15.06 -2.49 6.74
N PHE A 194 14.45 -2.77 5.59
CA PHE A 194 13.64 -1.84 4.80
C PHE A 194 12.21 -2.37 4.57
N GLY A 195 11.57 -2.88 5.63
CA GLY A 195 10.21 -3.40 5.58
C GLY A 195 9.14 -2.29 5.57
N LEU A 196 7.96 -2.57 5.01
CA LEU A 196 6.85 -1.62 4.89
C LEU A 196 6.38 -1.05 6.24
N ASN A 197 6.43 -1.83 7.31
CA ASN A 197 6.09 -1.42 8.67
C ASN A 197 7.16 -0.50 9.33
N ASN A 198 8.34 -0.41 8.73
CA ASN A 198 9.42 0.47 9.20
C ASN A 198 9.43 1.82 8.49
N ILE A 199 8.71 1.94 7.37
CA ILE A 199 8.69 3.15 6.56
C ILE A 199 7.59 4.09 7.09
N PRO A 200 7.93 5.31 7.56
CA PRO A 200 6.94 6.27 8.06
C PRO A 200 6.04 6.76 6.93
N VAL A 201 4.80 7.12 7.27
CA VAL A 201 3.82 7.62 6.29
C VAL A 201 4.32 8.83 5.50
N ASN A 202 5.17 9.65 6.10
CA ASN A 202 5.76 10.85 5.48
C ASN A 202 6.67 10.57 4.27
N TYR A 203 7.11 9.32 4.09
CA TYR A 203 7.94 8.90 2.95
C TYR A 203 7.14 8.84 1.64
N ALA A 204 5.84 8.55 1.73
CA ALA A 204 4.96 8.38 0.57
C ALA A 204 4.04 9.59 0.38
N LYS A 205 3.74 9.92 -0.87
CA LYS A 205 2.68 10.83 -1.27
C LYS A 205 1.33 10.11 -1.31
N ARG A 206 1.31 8.86 -1.77
CA ARG A 206 0.15 7.99 -1.82
C ARG A 206 0.57 6.53 -1.87
N ILE A 207 -0.36 5.67 -1.52
CA ILE A 207 -0.24 4.22 -1.71
C ILE A 207 -1.26 3.80 -2.76
N GLU A 208 -0.82 3.09 -3.79
CA GLU A 208 -1.68 2.53 -4.83
C GLU A 208 -1.81 1.03 -4.60
N VAL A 209 -3.04 0.55 -4.47
CA VAL A 209 -3.34 -0.87 -4.28
C VAL A 209 -4.05 -1.39 -5.51
N TYR A 210 -3.35 -2.15 -6.33
CA TYR A 210 -3.89 -2.84 -7.51
C TYR A 210 -4.43 -4.18 -7.08
N ARG A 211 -5.73 -4.38 -7.22
CA ARG A 211 -6.48 -5.52 -6.69
C ARG A 211 -6.81 -6.51 -7.80
N GLY A 212 -6.41 -7.76 -7.60
CA GLY A 212 -6.66 -8.84 -8.54
C GLY A 212 -5.78 -8.79 -9.77
N VAL A 213 -6.19 -8.08 -10.81
CA VAL A 213 -5.41 -7.97 -12.06
C VAL A 213 -4.37 -6.86 -11.95
N VAL A 214 -3.13 -7.20 -12.27
CA VAL A 214 -1.99 -6.29 -12.15
C VAL A 214 -1.49 -5.86 -13.53
N PRO A 215 -1.30 -4.54 -13.77
CA PRO A 215 -0.71 -4.02 -15.00
C PRO A 215 0.64 -4.67 -15.34
N VAL A 216 0.88 -4.89 -16.64
CA VAL A 216 2.14 -5.53 -17.09
C VAL A 216 3.39 -4.72 -16.75
N GLN A 217 3.25 -3.42 -16.57
CA GLN A 217 4.34 -2.50 -16.20
C GLN A 217 4.96 -2.80 -14.83
N PHE A 218 4.29 -3.55 -13.97
CA PHE A 218 4.92 -4.05 -12.74
C PHE A 218 5.77 -5.29 -12.97
N GLY A 219 5.60 -6.00 -14.09
CA GLY A 219 6.41 -7.17 -14.45
C GLY A 219 6.47 -8.20 -13.32
N THR A 220 5.34 -8.51 -12.69
CA THR A 220 5.31 -9.30 -11.48
C THR A 220 4.46 -10.56 -11.62
N ASP A 221 4.79 -11.56 -10.82
CA ASP A 221 4.07 -12.79 -10.58
C ASP A 221 3.08 -12.69 -9.39
N ALA A 222 2.65 -11.49 -9.02
CA ALA A 222 1.64 -11.27 -7.98
C ALA A 222 0.28 -11.80 -8.42
N MET A 223 -0.31 -12.71 -7.65
CA MET A 223 -1.67 -13.24 -7.88
C MET A 223 -2.74 -12.48 -7.10
N GLY A 224 -2.40 -11.97 -5.93
CA GLY A 224 -3.30 -11.20 -5.06
C GLY A 224 -3.42 -9.75 -5.48
N GLY A 225 -2.33 -9.16 -5.93
CA GLY A 225 -2.26 -7.76 -6.30
C GLY A 225 -0.91 -7.12 -6.01
N VAL A 226 -0.85 -5.81 -6.23
CA VAL A 226 0.35 -5.01 -6.02
C VAL A 226 0.05 -3.82 -5.12
N VAL A 227 0.94 -3.55 -4.19
CA VAL A 227 0.99 -2.32 -3.40
C VAL A 227 2.15 -1.48 -3.92
N ASN A 228 1.87 -0.34 -4.54
CA ASN A 228 2.89 0.59 -5.02
C ASN A 228 2.92 1.83 -4.14
N ILE A 229 4.05 2.07 -3.49
CA ILE A 229 4.31 3.26 -2.69
C ILE A 229 4.85 4.32 -3.64
N VAL A 230 4.10 5.40 -3.81
CA VAL A 230 4.53 6.51 -4.66
C VAL A 230 5.12 7.60 -3.76
N THR A 231 6.41 7.89 -3.96
CA THR A 231 7.10 8.93 -3.19
C THR A 231 6.75 10.32 -3.67
N ASP A 232 6.93 11.33 -2.82
CA ASP A 232 6.70 12.72 -3.22
C ASP A 232 7.94 13.26 -3.93
N LYS A 233 7.85 13.44 -5.25
CA LYS A 233 8.97 13.88 -6.09
C LYS A 233 9.23 15.37 -5.96
N ALA A 234 10.49 15.74 -5.99
CA ALA A 234 10.93 17.12 -5.95
C ALA A 234 10.42 17.90 -7.19
N ARG A 235 9.84 19.07 -6.95
CA ARG A 235 9.50 20.09 -7.94
C ARG A 235 10.53 21.23 -7.89
N GLN A 236 10.44 22.17 -8.80
CA GLN A 236 11.30 23.36 -8.72
C GLN A 236 11.23 24.02 -7.34
N GLY A 237 12.40 24.38 -6.79
CA GLY A 237 12.52 24.88 -5.46
C GLY A 237 13.14 23.85 -4.50
N TRP A 238 12.86 24.03 -3.20
CA TRP A 238 13.33 23.12 -2.17
C TRP A 238 12.21 22.81 -1.16
N ARG A 239 12.30 21.67 -0.52
CA ARG A 239 11.39 21.24 0.54
C ARG A 239 12.17 20.50 1.62
N LEU A 240 11.78 20.78 2.87
CA LEU A 240 12.18 20.08 4.07
C LEU A 240 10.92 19.58 4.79
N ASP A 241 10.87 18.31 5.15
CA ASP A 241 9.86 17.71 6.01
C ASP A 241 10.59 16.90 7.09
N ALA A 242 10.46 17.30 8.34
CA ALA A 242 11.10 16.64 9.46
C ALA A 242 10.06 16.34 10.54
N SER A 243 10.11 15.16 11.13
CA SER A 243 9.24 14.79 12.23
C SER A 243 9.93 13.87 13.23
N TYR A 244 9.49 13.97 14.49
CA TYR A 244 9.88 13.10 15.58
C TYR A 244 8.65 12.69 16.37
N SER A 245 8.54 11.41 16.69
CA SER A 245 7.51 10.91 17.60
C SER A 245 8.11 10.09 18.73
N TYR A 246 7.46 10.19 19.90
CA TYR A 246 7.77 9.42 21.09
C TYR A 246 6.48 8.82 21.65
N GLY A 247 6.56 7.61 22.18
CA GLY A 247 5.37 6.94 22.72
C GLY A 247 5.67 5.81 23.67
N SER A 248 4.63 5.10 24.06
CA SER A 248 4.66 3.93 24.92
C SER A 248 5.71 2.91 24.47
N PHE A 249 6.22 2.11 25.40
CA PHE A 249 7.24 1.08 25.16
C PHE A 249 8.55 1.68 24.66
N ASN A 250 8.89 2.88 25.15
CA ASN A 250 10.06 3.66 24.75
C ASN A 250 10.19 3.75 23.21
N THR A 251 9.06 3.93 22.54
CA THR A 251 9.03 3.95 21.06
C THR A 251 9.44 5.31 20.53
N HIS A 252 10.48 5.36 19.70
CA HIS A 252 10.97 6.53 19.00
C HIS A 252 10.84 6.34 17.49
N SER A 253 10.41 7.38 16.76
CA SER A 253 10.45 7.39 15.31
C SER A 253 10.84 8.77 14.80
N SER A 254 11.90 8.82 14.00
CA SER A 254 12.42 10.05 13.37
C SER A 254 12.25 9.96 11.87
N PHE A 255 11.94 11.08 11.22
CA PHE A 255 11.88 11.19 9.78
C PHE A 255 12.43 12.52 9.32
N LEU A 256 13.20 12.51 8.23
CA LEU A 256 13.72 13.69 7.54
C LEU A 256 13.62 13.45 6.03
N ASN A 257 12.95 14.33 5.32
CA ASN A 257 13.00 14.43 3.87
C ASN A 257 13.52 15.83 3.48
N PHE A 258 14.53 15.88 2.65
CA PHE A 258 15.00 17.09 2.03
C PHE A 258 15.13 16.87 0.53
N CYS A 259 14.55 17.74 -0.27
CA CYS A 259 14.69 17.69 -1.72
C CYS A 259 14.87 19.09 -2.30
N LYS A 260 15.62 19.17 -3.41
CA LYS A 260 15.82 20.41 -4.15
C LYS A 260 16.00 20.14 -5.63
N VAL A 261 15.36 20.95 -6.45
CA VAL A 261 15.59 21.01 -7.90
C VAL A 261 16.13 22.39 -8.24
N LEU A 262 17.30 22.41 -8.84
CA LEU A 262 17.96 23.65 -9.29
C LEU A 262 17.36 24.09 -10.64
N LYS A 263 17.47 25.38 -10.97
CA LYS A 263 17.08 25.92 -12.29
C LYS A 263 17.77 25.21 -13.47
N SER A 264 18.94 24.63 -13.22
CA SER A 264 19.66 23.82 -14.23
C SER A 264 19.01 22.45 -14.50
N GLY A 265 17.95 22.07 -13.75
CA GLY A 265 17.35 20.74 -13.78
C GLY A 265 18.10 19.70 -12.94
N PHE A 266 19.22 20.04 -12.29
CA PHE A 266 19.86 19.13 -11.34
C PHE A 266 19.00 18.99 -10.09
N SER A 267 18.74 17.75 -9.68
CA SER A 267 17.88 17.39 -8.54
C SER A 267 18.62 16.50 -7.57
N TYR A 268 18.39 16.72 -6.27
CA TYR A 268 18.85 15.82 -5.23
C TYR A 268 17.80 15.67 -4.12
N GLU A 269 17.73 14.49 -3.57
CA GLU A 269 16.77 14.06 -2.56
C GLU A 269 17.49 13.28 -1.46
N LEU A 270 17.18 13.59 -0.21
CA LEU A 270 17.62 12.86 0.98
C LEU A 270 16.38 12.46 1.77
N ASN A 271 16.21 11.18 2.05
CA ASN A 271 15.28 10.69 3.05
C ASN A 271 16.06 9.94 4.12
N PHE A 272 15.73 10.19 5.37
CA PHE A 272 16.26 9.46 6.51
C PHE A 272 15.10 9.11 7.44
N PHE A 273 15.10 7.90 7.96
CA PHE A 273 14.18 7.52 9.02
C PHE A 273 14.81 6.52 9.98
N GLN A 274 14.35 6.55 11.21
CA GLN A 274 14.79 5.70 12.29
C GLN A 274 13.58 5.28 13.12
N ASN A 275 13.57 4.03 13.55
CA ASN A 275 12.60 3.49 14.49
C ASN A 275 13.34 2.75 15.60
N TYR A 276 12.87 2.95 16.83
CA TYR A 276 13.34 2.25 18.02
C TYR A 276 12.14 1.93 18.92
N SER A 277 12.15 0.77 19.54
CA SER A 277 11.21 0.42 20.61
C SER A 277 11.78 -0.68 21.50
N ASP A 278 11.57 -0.61 22.80
CA ASP A 278 11.87 -1.72 23.72
C ASP A 278 10.85 -2.85 23.57
N ASN A 279 9.63 -2.54 23.04
CA ASN A 279 8.52 -3.47 22.89
C ASN A 279 8.18 -4.23 24.20
N ASP A 280 8.40 -3.60 25.34
CA ASP A 280 8.24 -4.15 26.70
C ASP A 280 6.78 -4.20 27.19
N TYR A 281 5.82 -4.24 26.24
CA TYR A 281 4.41 -4.28 26.59
C TYR A 281 4.00 -5.58 27.28
N MET A 282 2.98 -5.46 28.14
CA MET A 282 2.40 -6.60 28.88
C MET A 282 1.61 -7.50 27.96
N VAL A 283 1.77 -8.81 28.14
CA VAL A 283 0.98 -9.85 27.48
C VAL A 283 0.42 -10.83 28.49
N ASP A 284 -0.67 -11.53 28.14
CA ASP A 284 -1.19 -12.62 28.93
C ASP A 284 -0.69 -13.95 28.37
N ALA A 285 0.20 -14.61 29.08
CA ALA A 285 0.86 -15.83 28.63
C ALA A 285 0.89 -16.93 29.69
N PRO A 286 0.90 -18.22 29.28
CA PRO A 286 1.17 -19.31 30.19
C PRO A 286 2.65 -19.29 30.59
N VAL A 287 2.92 -19.48 31.88
CA VAL A 287 4.28 -19.51 32.43
C VAL A 287 4.68 -20.94 32.75
N GLU A 288 5.83 -21.38 32.23
CA GLU A 288 6.43 -22.66 32.57
C GLU A 288 7.03 -22.58 33.98
N ASP A 289 6.68 -23.53 34.81
CA ASP A 289 7.30 -23.73 36.09
C ASP A 289 8.51 -24.66 35.93
N PHE A 290 9.71 -24.13 36.09
CA PHE A 290 10.94 -24.88 35.92
C PHE A 290 11.23 -25.90 37.03
N VAL A 291 10.51 -25.85 38.16
CA VAL A 291 10.62 -26.85 39.23
C VAL A 291 9.84 -28.12 38.89
N THR A 292 8.63 -27.94 38.36
CA THR A 292 7.76 -29.05 37.96
C THR A 292 7.90 -29.44 36.47
N GLY A 293 8.48 -28.59 35.65
CA GLY A 293 8.56 -28.75 34.19
C GLY A 293 7.20 -28.65 33.49
N SER A 294 6.17 -28.11 34.15
CA SER A 294 4.81 -28.06 33.64
C SER A 294 4.44 -26.67 33.11
N ILE A 295 3.57 -26.63 32.09
CA ILE A 295 2.93 -25.44 31.59
C ILE A 295 1.42 -25.62 31.67
N GLU A 296 0.78 -24.84 32.54
CA GLU A 296 -0.68 -24.77 32.58
C GLU A 296 -1.20 -23.83 31.48
N LYS A 297 -1.42 -24.36 30.27
CA LYS A 297 -1.76 -23.54 29.07
C LYS A 297 -3.00 -22.66 29.25
N LYS A 298 -3.96 -23.07 30.10
CA LYS A 298 -5.20 -22.28 30.34
C LYS A 298 -5.02 -21.24 31.44
N LYS A 299 -3.93 -21.28 32.23
CA LYS A 299 -3.64 -20.30 33.27
C LYS A 299 -2.71 -19.21 32.73
N LEU A 300 -3.32 -18.10 32.32
CA LEU A 300 -2.57 -16.97 31.79
C LEU A 300 -2.13 -16.06 32.94
N HIS A 301 -0.90 -15.61 32.85
CA HIS A 301 -0.30 -14.60 33.71
C HIS A 301 -0.01 -13.34 32.92
N ARG A 302 -0.29 -12.17 33.52
CA ARG A 302 0.11 -10.89 32.91
C ARG A 302 1.60 -10.68 33.14
N VAL A 303 2.37 -10.74 32.10
CA VAL A 303 3.84 -10.71 32.09
C VAL A 303 4.35 -9.72 31.08
N GLU A 304 5.54 -9.21 31.34
CA GLU A 304 6.21 -8.22 30.50
C GLU A 304 7.12 -8.91 29.46
N ARG A 305 7.22 -8.35 28.27
CA ARG A 305 8.21 -8.75 27.27
C ARG A 305 9.57 -8.17 27.68
N PHE A 306 10.65 -8.94 27.54
CA PHE A 306 11.98 -8.56 28.04
C PHE A 306 13.12 -8.81 27.05
N ASN A 307 12.84 -9.38 25.86
CA ASN A 307 13.81 -9.65 24.80
C ASN A 307 13.18 -9.37 23.42
N ASP A 308 12.67 -8.14 23.21
CA ASP A 308 11.95 -7.78 21.99
C ASP A 308 12.37 -6.39 21.45
N THR A 309 13.49 -5.86 21.93
CA THR A 309 14.01 -4.56 21.47
C THR A 309 14.24 -4.56 19.97
N TYR A 310 13.81 -3.49 19.33
CA TYR A 310 13.99 -3.26 17.91
C TYR A 310 14.63 -1.91 17.63
N HIS A 311 15.61 -1.89 16.73
CA HIS A 311 16.23 -0.67 16.23
C HIS A 311 16.46 -0.78 14.74
N ASN A 312 16.05 0.24 13.97
CA ASN A 312 16.24 0.32 12.53
C ASN A 312 16.54 1.74 12.10
N GLU A 313 17.43 1.88 11.15
CA GLU A 313 17.79 3.14 10.50
C GLU A 313 17.87 2.94 8.99
N ALA A 314 17.40 3.92 8.23
CA ALA A 314 17.54 3.92 6.78
C ALA A 314 17.78 5.32 6.23
N ALA A 315 18.67 5.40 5.25
CA ALA A 315 18.96 6.60 4.46
C ALA A 315 18.80 6.31 2.98
N VAL A 316 18.05 7.15 2.28
CA VAL A 316 17.84 7.10 0.83
C VAL A 316 18.36 8.40 0.23
N LEU A 317 19.39 8.30 -0.58
CA LEU A 317 19.97 9.41 -1.32
C LEU A 317 19.66 9.24 -2.81
N LYS A 318 19.19 10.27 -3.47
CA LYS A 318 19.02 10.31 -4.92
C LYS A 318 19.60 11.62 -5.47
N ALA A 319 20.32 11.53 -6.60
CA ALA A 319 20.81 12.69 -7.31
C ALA A 319 20.72 12.46 -8.82
N GLY A 320 20.42 13.49 -9.59
CA GLY A 320 20.27 13.34 -11.02
C GLY A 320 19.78 14.61 -11.72
N VAL A 321 19.14 14.41 -12.85
CA VAL A 321 18.63 15.52 -13.66
C VAL A 321 17.18 15.27 -14.05
N VAL A 322 16.43 16.36 -14.17
CA VAL A 322 15.06 16.39 -14.67
C VAL A 322 14.91 17.41 -15.80
N ASP A 323 13.90 17.23 -16.64
CA ASP A 323 13.51 18.14 -17.73
C ASP A 323 14.67 18.46 -18.69
N LYS A 324 15.39 17.40 -19.15
CA LYS A 324 16.45 17.52 -20.17
C LYS A 324 15.97 16.99 -21.53
N PRO A 325 16.49 17.54 -22.65
CA PRO A 325 16.10 17.05 -23.99
C PRO A 325 16.34 15.55 -24.18
N TRP A 326 17.35 15.00 -23.51
CA TRP A 326 17.75 13.59 -23.58
C TRP A 326 17.19 12.71 -22.47
N ALA A 327 16.63 13.31 -21.39
CA ALA A 327 16.00 12.58 -20.29
C ALA A 327 14.97 13.46 -19.58
N ASP A 328 13.72 13.05 -19.52
CA ASP A 328 12.72 13.73 -18.68
C ASP A 328 13.05 13.54 -17.19
N ARG A 329 13.63 12.38 -16.86
CA ARG A 329 14.18 12.09 -15.53
C ARG A 329 15.30 11.07 -15.64
N MET A 330 16.44 11.36 -15.03
CA MET A 330 17.52 10.39 -14.80
C MET A 330 18.06 10.58 -13.40
N MET A 331 17.98 9.53 -12.56
CA MET A 331 18.41 9.56 -11.17
C MET A 331 19.34 8.41 -10.85
N LEU A 332 20.39 8.69 -10.09
CA LEU A 332 21.18 7.72 -9.37
C LEU A 332 20.77 7.76 -7.91
N GLY A 333 20.55 6.60 -7.32
CA GLY A 333 20.15 6.45 -5.94
C GLY A 333 21.09 5.55 -5.15
N LEU A 334 21.11 5.74 -3.85
CA LEU A 334 21.79 4.88 -2.89
C LEU A 334 20.91 4.74 -1.66
N VAL A 335 20.55 3.52 -1.31
CA VAL A 335 19.86 3.19 -0.06
C VAL A 335 20.82 2.47 0.85
N TYR A 336 20.93 2.94 2.07
CA TYR A 336 21.58 2.24 3.18
C TYR A 336 20.56 2.01 4.28
N SER A 337 20.52 0.81 4.83
CA SER A 337 19.70 0.53 6.01
C SER A 337 20.36 -0.52 6.90
N GLN A 338 20.09 -0.41 8.21
CA GLN A 338 20.52 -1.40 9.18
C GLN A 338 19.42 -1.69 10.21
N MET A 339 19.49 -2.84 10.85
CA MET A 339 18.58 -3.20 11.92
C MET A 339 19.22 -4.13 12.94
N TYR A 340 18.72 -4.02 14.18
CA TYR A 340 18.91 -4.97 15.27
C TYR A 340 17.53 -5.33 15.82
N LYS A 341 17.32 -6.62 16.08
CA LYS A 341 16.07 -7.15 16.59
C LYS A 341 16.33 -8.26 17.59
N GLU A 342 15.85 -8.11 18.81
CA GLU A 342 15.70 -9.19 19.76
C GLU A 342 14.45 -10.00 19.42
N ILE A 343 14.44 -11.27 19.74
CA ILE A 343 13.37 -12.19 19.40
C ILE A 343 12.86 -12.82 20.68
N GLN A 344 11.72 -12.34 21.19
CA GLN A 344 11.13 -12.81 22.44
C GLN A 344 10.41 -14.14 22.32
N THR A 345 9.71 -14.36 21.18
CA THR A 345 8.85 -15.52 21.01
C THR A 345 9.14 -16.28 19.73
N GLY A 346 8.87 -17.58 19.72
CA GLY A 346 8.76 -18.38 18.53
C GLY A 346 7.47 -18.13 17.75
N VAL A 347 7.03 -19.11 16.95
CA VAL A 347 5.78 -19.06 16.20
C VAL A 347 4.52 -19.10 17.08
N ARG A 348 4.68 -19.44 18.36
CA ARG A 348 3.64 -19.40 19.40
C ARG A 348 4.16 -18.69 20.64
N GLN A 349 3.28 -18.00 21.39
CA GLN A 349 3.64 -17.19 22.54
C GLN A 349 4.20 -18.02 23.73
N GLU A 350 3.86 -19.29 23.83
CA GLU A 350 4.40 -20.17 24.86
C GLU A 350 5.90 -20.53 24.66
N ILE A 351 6.46 -20.26 23.46
CA ILE A 351 7.88 -20.48 23.15
C ILE A 351 8.62 -19.18 23.41
N VAL A 352 9.42 -19.14 24.47
CA VAL A 352 10.08 -17.92 24.96
C VAL A 352 11.59 -18.02 24.75
N TYR A 353 12.14 -16.93 24.18
CA TYR A 353 13.57 -16.74 24.02
C TYR A 353 14.05 -15.54 24.83
N GLY A 354 15.20 -15.62 25.43
CA GLY A 354 15.74 -14.57 26.29
C GLY A 354 17.03 -13.94 25.77
N LYS A 355 17.68 -14.53 24.76
CA LYS A 355 18.94 -14.03 24.17
C LYS A 355 19.02 -14.14 22.65
N LYS A 356 18.05 -14.77 22.05
CA LYS A 356 18.00 -14.88 20.59
C LYS A 356 17.84 -13.51 19.97
N HIS A 357 18.65 -13.19 18.94
CA HIS A 357 18.59 -11.92 18.24
C HIS A 357 19.03 -12.02 16.78
N ARG A 358 18.70 -10.99 16.01
CA ARG A 358 19.03 -10.83 14.60
C ARG A 358 19.60 -9.44 14.34
N LYS A 359 20.61 -9.35 13.47
CA LYS A 359 21.10 -8.06 12.94
C LYS A 359 21.15 -8.14 11.42
N GLY A 360 20.96 -6.99 10.79
CA GLY A 360 21.02 -6.92 9.34
C GLY A 360 21.42 -5.55 8.83
N PHE A 361 22.01 -5.52 7.64
CA PHE A 361 22.22 -4.29 6.90
C PHE A 361 21.92 -4.51 5.41
N SER A 362 21.68 -3.43 4.70
CA SER A 362 21.46 -3.41 3.25
C SER A 362 22.11 -2.19 2.63
N LEU A 363 22.75 -2.38 1.47
CA LEU A 363 23.30 -1.31 0.64
C LEU A 363 22.79 -1.52 -0.79
N MET A 364 22.05 -0.52 -1.32
CA MET A 364 21.39 -0.66 -2.62
C MET A 364 21.60 0.59 -3.49
N PRO A 365 22.63 0.62 -4.37
CA PRO A 365 22.65 1.56 -5.48
C PRO A 365 21.52 1.27 -6.47
N SER A 366 20.95 2.35 -7.05
CA SER A 366 19.86 2.31 -7.99
C SER A 366 20.02 3.31 -9.13
N PHE A 367 19.37 3.02 -10.24
CA PHE A 367 19.32 3.86 -11.43
C PHE A 367 17.89 3.92 -11.94
N GLU A 368 17.43 5.13 -12.28
CA GLU A 368 16.15 5.40 -12.91
C GLU A 368 16.37 6.26 -14.15
N TYR A 369 15.74 5.90 -15.26
CA TYR A 369 15.73 6.68 -16.49
C TYR A 369 14.33 6.68 -17.09
N LEU A 370 13.85 7.87 -17.43
CA LEU A 370 12.60 8.08 -18.14
C LEU A 370 12.82 9.02 -19.31
N LYS A 371 12.36 8.66 -20.48
CA LYS A 371 12.32 9.51 -21.66
C LYS A 371 11.00 9.32 -22.41
N ARG A 372 10.25 10.40 -22.53
CA ARG A 372 9.05 10.47 -23.34
C ARG A 372 9.39 10.89 -24.76
N ASN A 373 8.61 10.45 -25.73
CA ASN A 373 8.80 10.79 -27.14
C ASN A 373 10.25 10.53 -27.59
N LEU A 374 10.82 9.35 -27.28
CA LEU A 374 12.24 9.05 -27.39
C LEU A 374 12.78 9.27 -28.81
N PHE A 375 12.17 8.72 -29.83
CA PHE A 375 12.57 8.86 -31.23
C PHE A 375 11.42 9.38 -32.09
N THR A 376 10.19 9.19 -31.62
CA THR A 376 8.97 9.61 -32.30
C THR A 376 7.92 9.95 -31.23
N ASP A 377 6.95 10.78 -31.59
CA ASP A 377 5.86 11.16 -30.72
C ASP A 377 5.12 9.90 -30.23
N GLY A 378 4.83 9.84 -28.93
CA GLY A 378 4.11 8.75 -28.31
C GLY A 378 4.93 7.51 -27.98
N LEU A 379 6.26 7.49 -28.25
CA LEU A 379 7.15 6.39 -27.83
C LEU A 379 7.88 6.76 -26.55
N ASP A 380 7.52 6.13 -25.43
CA ASP A 380 8.13 6.38 -24.13
C ASP A 380 9.00 5.19 -23.71
N LEU A 381 10.09 5.48 -23.04
CA LEU A 381 11.01 4.49 -22.46
C LEU A 381 11.19 4.77 -20.97
N SER A 382 10.99 3.74 -20.15
CA SER A 382 11.32 3.76 -18.71
C SER A 382 12.25 2.60 -18.38
N LEU A 383 13.36 2.89 -17.72
CA LEU A 383 14.34 1.91 -17.27
C LEU A 383 14.57 2.09 -15.77
N THR A 384 14.59 0.99 -15.02
CA THR A 384 15.05 0.98 -13.64
C THR A 384 16.04 -0.14 -13.44
N ALA A 385 17.02 0.07 -12.58
CA ALA A 385 17.93 -0.98 -12.16
C ALA A 385 18.35 -0.74 -10.70
N ASN A 386 18.51 -1.80 -9.94
CA ASN A 386 19.16 -1.75 -8.63
C ASN A 386 19.97 -3.01 -8.37
N TYR A 387 21.00 -2.85 -7.56
CA TYR A 387 21.77 -3.94 -6.98
C TYR A 387 21.69 -3.82 -5.48
N ASN A 388 21.17 -4.81 -4.80
CA ASN A 388 21.07 -4.84 -3.35
C ASN A 388 22.00 -5.91 -2.78
N ARG A 389 23.00 -5.45 -2.04
CA ARG A 389 23.78 -6.30 -1.18
C ARG A 389 23.29 -6.16 0.25
N ASN A 390 22.74 -7.22 0.80
CA ASN A 390 22.30 -7.24 2.19
C ASN A 390 22.87 -8.44 2.94
N SER A 391 23.01 -8.29 4.24
CA SER A 391 23.49 -9.36 5.13
C SER A 391 22.56 -9.43 6.34
N THR A 392 22.25 -10.65 6.74
CA THR A 392 21.48 -10.93 7.96
C THR A 392 22.28 -11.94 8.80
N THR A 393 22.45 -11.66 10.09
CA THR A 393 23.10 -12.56 11.04
C THR A 393 22.08 -12.97 12.10
N ASN A 394 21.80 -14.27 12.18
CA ASN A 394 20.97 -14.87 13.22
C ASN A 394 21.86 -15.44 14.32
N VAL A 395 21.53 -15.14 15.57
CA VAL A 395 22.30 -15.58 16.75
C VAL A 395 21.38 -16.27 17.75
N ASP A 396 21.64 -17.54 17.98
CA ASP A 396 20.98 -18.38 18.98
C ASP A 396 22.02 -19.33 19.60
N THR A 397 22.79 -18.84 20.56
CA THR A 397 23.93 -19.55 21.17
C THR A 397 23.77 -19.80 22.65
N ALA A 398 22.67 -19.38 23.27
CA ALA A 398 22.47 -19.53 24.69
C ALA A 398 22.23 -20.99 25.08
N SER A 399 22.89 -21.45 26.13
CA SER A 399 22.68 -22.79 26.70
C SER A 399 21.67 -22.74 27.86
N CYS A 400 20.54 -22.07 27.64
CA CYS A 400 19.49 -21.88 28.61
C CYS A 400 18.12 -21.74 27.94
N LYS A 401 17.09 -22.08 28.69
CA LYS A 401 15.68 -21.85 28.37
C LYS A 401 15.13 -20.78 29.31
N TYR A 402 14.31 -19.90 28.79
CA TYR A 402 13.64 -18.86 29.57
C TYR A 402 12.14 -19.13 29.68
N ASN A 403 11.53 -18.69 30.75
CA ASN A 403 10.09 -18.55 30.85
C ASN A 403 9.68 -17.09 30.80
N TRP A 404 8.38 -16.81 30.81
CA TRP A 404 7.82 -15.45 30.74
C TRP A 404 8.12 -14.56 31.96
N ARG A 405 8.67 -15.10 33.05
CA ARG A 405 9.15 -14.30 34.19
C ARG A 405 10.61 -13.92 34.06
N GLY A 406 11.26 -14.29 32.97
CA GLY A 406 12.71 -14.12 32.80
C GLY A 406 13.55 -15.10 33.61
N GLU A 407 12.92 -16.08 34.26
CA GLU A 407 13.61 -17.15 34.97
C GLU A 407 14.32 -18.05 33.97
N MET A 408 15.49 -18.51 34.30
CA MET A 408 16.39 -19.25 33.43
C MET A 408 16.63 -20.68 33.92
N ASN A 409 16.50 -21.65 33.05
CA ASN A 409 16.92 -23.02 33.24
C ASN A 409 18.05 -23.41 32.28
N ARG A 410 19.14 -23.98 32.76
CA ARG A 410 20.26 -24.43 31.95
C ARG A 410 19.87 -25.62 31.08
N LEU A 411 20.30 -25.59 29.82
CA LEU A 411 20.15 -26.68 28.87
C LEU A 411 21.51 -27.41 28.71
N ASN A 412 21.46 -28.72 28.49
CA ASN A 412 22.62 -29.51 28.18
C ASN A 412 23.10 -29.27 26.73
N THR A 413 22.24 -28.78 25.86
CA THR A 413 22.52 -28.44 24.47
C THR A 413 22.38 -26.95 24.28
N PRO A 414 23.32 -26.29 23.54
CA PRO A 414 23.19 -24.87 23.24
C PRO A 414 22.09 -24.59 22.22
N GLY A 415 21.60 -23.36 22.23
CA GLY A 415 20.55 -22.85 21.36
C GLY A 415 19.16 -22.92 22.00
N GLU A 416 18.49 -21.80 22.11
CA GLU A 416 17.11 -21.70 22.63
C GLU A 416 16.10 -22.37 21.67
N GLN A 417 16.35 -22.26 20.36
CA GLN A 417 15.62 -22.97 19.29
C GLN A 417 16.54 -23.87 18.50
N SER A 418 17.58 -23.27 17.89
CA SER A 418 18.56 -24.00 17.09
C SER A 418 19.93 -23.37 17.34
N PHE A 419 20.93 -24.19 17.73
CA PHE A 419 22.28 -23.67 17.95
C PHE A 419 22.84 -23.10 16.66
N GLN A 420 22.85 -21.77 16.55
CA GLN A 420 23.33 -21.10 15.35
C GLN A 420 23.96 -19.74 15.61
N HIS A 421 24.95 -19.43 14.83
CA HIS A 421 25.49 -18.10 14.62
C HIS A 421 25.79 -18.00 13.12
N VAL A 422 24.76 -17.73 12.33
CA VAL A 422 24.81 -17.81 10.86
C VAL A 422 24.66 -16.43 10.26
N ARG A 423 25.57 -16.09 9.37
CA ARG A 423 25.51 -14.93 8.52
C ARG A 423 25.08 -15.35 7.12
N SER A 424 24.00 -14.75 6.63
CA SER A 424 23.49 -14.92 5.27
C SER A 424 23.79 -13.65 4.47
N ASP A 425 24.69 -13.75 3.49
CA ASP A 425 25.01 -12.66 2.56
C ASP A 425 24.20 -12.85 1.27
N ASN A 426 23.44 -11.83 0.89
CA ASN A 426 22.56 -11.83 -0.26
C ASN A 426 23.01 -10.78 -1.28
N ASP A 427 23.10 -11.19 -2.54
CA ASP A 427 23.29 -10.34 -3.70
C ASP A 427 22.03 -10.40 -4.56
N ASN A 428 21.37 -9.26 -4.78
CA ASN A 428 20.10 -9.20 -5.50
C ASN A 428 20.14 -8.11 -6.56
N TRP A 429 20.01 -8.49 -7.83
CA TRP A 429 19.89 -7.60 -8.98
C TRP A 429 18.45 -7.52 -9.43
N ASN A 430 17.93 -6.31 -9.63
CA ASN A 430 16.65 -6.06 -10.28
C ASN A 430 16.87 -5.09 -11.42
N ALA A 431 16.26 -5.35 -12.56
CA ALA A 431 16.20 -4.43 -13.67
C ALA A 431 14.83 -4.51 -14.35
N THR A 432 14.27 -3.37 -14.74
CA THR A 432 13.04 -3.30 -15.51
C THR A 432 13.23 -2.42 -16.74
N ALA A 433 12.57 -2.79 -17.82
CA ALA A 433 12.47 -1.98 -19.01
C ALA A 433 11.01 -1.95 -19.48
N THR A 434 10.46 -0.75 -19.68
CA THR A 434 9.10 -0.55 -20.16
C THR A 434 9.16 0.34 -21.40
N ILE A 435 8.51 -0.10 -22.47
CA ILE A 435 8.29 0.67 -23.68
C ILE A 435 6.79 0.84 -23.84
N ASP A 436 6.34 2.09 -23.87
CA ASP A 436 4.96 2.47 -24.16
C ASP A 436 4.91 3.15 -25.51
N TYR A 437 3.98 2.73 -26.37
CA TYR A 437 3.79 3.32 -27.69
C TYR A 437 2.33 3.71 -27.93
N ARG A 438 2.12 4.99 -28.18
CA ARG A 438 0.83 5.61 -28.52
C ARG A 438 0.87 6.07 -29.98
N PRO A 439 0.32 5.29 -30.91
CA PRO A 439 0.30 5.69 -32.33
C PRO A 439 -0.64 6.88 -32.53
N GLY A 440 -0.12 7.90 -33.23
CA GLY A 440 -0.86 9.13 -33.50
C GLY A 440 -0.96 10.05 -32.29
N ARG A 441 -1.69 11.17 -32.44
CA ARG A 441 -1.91 12.14 -31.36
C ARG A 441 -3.12 11.81 -30.49
N THR A 442 -3.84 10.72 -30.78
CA THR A 442 -5.00 10.27 -30.02
C THR A 442 -4.59 9.28 -28.92
N HIS A 443 -5.18 9.39 -27.74
CA HIS A 443 -4.93 8.46 -26.63
C HIS A 443 -5.72 7.14 -26.74
N THR A 444 -6.30 6.87 -27.92
CA THR A 444 -7.19 5.73 -28.15
C THR A 444 -6.46 4.40 -28.00
N HIS A 445 -5.21 4.34 -28.42
CA HIS A 445 -4.41 3.11 -28.46
C HIS A 445 -3.14 3.27 -27.63
N LEU A 446 -2.84 2.29 -26.79
CA LEU A 446 -1.56 2.17 -26.11
C LEU A 446 -1.07 0.73 -26.19
N PHE A 447 0.13 0.56 -26.70
CA PHE A 447 0.87 -0.70 -26.68
C PHE A 447 1.97 -0.60 -25.65
N THR A 448 2.04 -1.59 -24.74
CA THR A 448 3.09 -1.67 -23.71
C THR A 448 3.84 -2.97 -23.85
N VAL A 449 5.16 -2.88 -23.81
CA VAL A 449 6.07 -4.02 -23.65
C VAL A 449 6.88 -3.79 -22.39
N HIS A 450 6.91 -4.79 -21.53
CA HIS A 450 7.64 -4.70 -20.27
C HIS A 450 8.46 -5.97 -20.04
N TYR A 451 9.64 -5.79 -19.47
CA TYR A 451 10.48 -6.89 -19.02
C TYR A 451 11.06 -6.59 -17.63
N LEU A 452 10.91 -7.55 -16.72
CA LEU A 452 11.57 -7.56 -15.42
C LEU A 452 12.59 -8.70 -15.38
N PHE A 453 13.78 -8.38 -14.95
CA PHE A 453 14.83 -9.34 -14.60
C PHE A 453 15.18 -9.21 -13.13
N ASN A 454 15.21 -10.34 -12.42
CA ASN A 454 15.69 -10.44 -11.05
C ASN A 454 16.70 -11.59 -10.95
N ALA A 455 17.85 -11.35 -10.36
CA ALA A 455 18.83 -12.38 -10.07
C ALA A 455 19.26 -12.27 -8.61
N PHE A 456 19.06 -13.33 -7.87
CA PHE A 456 19.37 -13.42 -6.44
C PHE A 456 20.35 -14.55 -6.16
N ARG A 457 21.29 -14.29 -5.23
CA ARG A 457 22.22 -15.27 -4.71
C ARG A 457 22.35 -15.09 -3.20
N ARG A 458 22.22 -16.19 -2.44
CA ARG A 458 22.48 -16.25 -1.01
C ARG A 458 23.65 -17.20 -0.74
N THR A 459 24.57 -16.77 0.11
CA THR A 459 25.64 -17.59 0.68
C THR A 459 25.57 -17.50 2.20
N ASN A 460 25.66 -18.64 2.86
CA ASN A 460 25.65 -18.72 4.30
C ASN A 460 27.05 -18.95 4.83
N SER A 461 27.36 -18.41 6.00
CA SER A 461 28.60 -18.61 6.73
C SER A 461 28.26 -18.87 8.18
N SER A 462 28.47 -20.10 8.64
CA SER A 462 28.41 -20.44 10.07
C SER A 462 29.65 -19.90 10.76
N LEU A 463 29.46 -19.13 11.84
CA LEU A 463 30.52 -18.66 12.71
C LEU A 463 30.79 -19.62 13.87
N LEU A 464 30.09 -20.77 13.89
CA LEU A 464 30.23 -21.88 14.82
C LEU A 464 30.74 -23.10 14.06
N LEU A 465 31.41 -23.98 14.77
CA LEU A 465 31.90 -25.28 14.26
C LEU A 465 31.11 -26.44 14.89
N PRO A 466 30.78 -27.50 14.13
CA PRO A 466 31.03 -27.66 12.68
C PRO A 466 30.11 -26.76 11.82
N GLN A 467 30.57 -26.43 10.60
CA GLN A 467 29.70 -25.76 9.62
C GLN A 467 28.55 -26.69 9.22
N ARG A 468 27.41 -26.12 8.88
CA ARG A 468 26.27 -26.89 8.38
C ARG A 468 26.60 -27.48 7.01
N ALA A 469 26.13 -28.69 6.75
CA ALA A 469 26.44 -29.40 5.51
C ALA A 469 25.92 -28.70 4.24
N GLU A 470 24.89 -27.89 4.34
CA GLU A 470 24.31 -27.12 3.25
C GLU A 470 25.02 -25.80 2.93
N ASP A 471 25.76 -25.21 3.89
CA ASP A 471 26.40 -23.89 3.75
C ASP A 471 27.32 -23.73 2.53
N PRO A 472 28.07 -24.75 2.07
CA PRO A 472 28.89 -24.61 0.88
C PRO A 472 28.13 -24.46 -0.42
N ILE A 473 26.82 -24.75 -0.43
CA ILE A 473 25.98 -24.72 -1.63
C ILE A 473 25.25 -23.39 -1.70
N ALA A 474 25.71 -22.46 -2.55
CA ALA A 474 25.02 -21.19 -2.77
C ALA A 474 23.60 -21.39 -3.32
N LYS A 475 22.65 -20.65 -2.77
CA LYS A 475 21.25 -20.60 -3.17
C LYS A 475 21.07 -19.51 -4.22
N VAL A 476 20.59 -19.88 -5.42
CA VAL A 476 20.53 -18.95 -6.58
C VAL A 476 19.15 -19.03 -7.21
N THR A 477 18.56 -17.86 -7.51
CA THR A 477 17.41 -17.75 -8.39
C THR A 477 17.65 -16.72 -9.47
N ARG A 478 17.07 -16.94 -10.66
CA ARG A 478 16.99 -15.97 -11.75
C ARG A 478 15.57 -15.98 -12.27
N LYS A 479 14.87 -14.88 -12.09
CA LYS A 479 13.49 -14.69 -12.50
C LYS A 479 13.41 -13.69 -13.65
N GLY A 480 12.66 -14.04 -14.70
CA GLY A 480 12.30 -13.16 -15.80
C GLY A 480 10.79 -13.08 -15.92
N VAL A 481 10.24 -11.89 -16.10
CA VAL A 481 8.83 -11.69 -16.42
C VAL A 481 8.73 -10.77 -17.62
N ALA A 482 8.30 -11.31 -18.76
CA ALA A 482 8.01 -10.54 -19.96
C ALA A 482 6.50 -10.31 -20.06
N GLY A 483 6.07 -9.09 -20.33
CA GLY A 483 4.66 -8.72 -20.45
C GLY A 483 4.40 -7.86 -21.66
N ILE A 484 3.28 -8.11 -22.33
CA ILE A 484 2.74 -7.26 -23.39
C ILE A 484 1.32 -6.87 -23.06
N SER A 485 0.93 -5.65 -23.34
CA SER A 485 -0.47 -5.25 -23.24
C SER A 485 -0.88 -4.31 -24.35
N TYR A 486 -2.17 -4.36 -24.68
CA TYR A 486 -2.83 -3.44 -25.59
C TYR A 486 -4.03 -2.84 -24.86
N ARG A 487 -4.04 -1.51 -24.74
CA ARG A 487 -5.17 -0.75 -24.22
C ARG A 487 -5.89 -0.03 -25.35
N LEU A 488 -7.21 -0.15 -25.32
CA LEU A 488 -8.13 0.55 -26.21
C LEU A 488 -9.03 1.46 -25.38
N MET A 489 -9.00 2.78 -25.66
CA MET A 489 -9.82 3.80 -25.01
C MET A 489 -10.41 4.74 -26.08
N PRO A 490 -11.47 4.32 -26.79
CA PRO A 490 -12.06 5.10 -27.86
C PRO A 490 -12.87 6.29 -27.37
N SER A 491 -13.25 6.31 -26.10
CA SER A 491 -13.97 7.41 -25.46
C SER A 491 -13.72 7.41 -23.95
N ASP A 492 -14.04 8.50 -23.28
CA ASP A 492 -14.00 8.60 -21.81
C ASP A 492 -15.01 7.68 -21.10
N ARG A 493 -15.95 7.09 -21.85
CA ARG A 493 -17.00 6.23 -21.29
C ARG A 493 -16.53 4.82 -21.02
N TRP A 494 -15.59 4.29 -21.79
CA TRP A 494 -15.08 2.94 -21.56
C TRP A 494 -13.65 2.76 -22.04
N ASN A 495 -12.95 1.91 -21.37
CA ASN A 495 -11.64 1.46 -21.79
C ASN A 495 -11.49 -0.05 -21.52
N MET A 496 -10.61 -0.67 -22.27
CA MET A 496 -10.29 -2.09 -22.17
C MET A 496 -8.79 -2.29 -22.34
N THR A 497 -8.24 -3.20 -21.54
CA THR A 497 -6.85 -3.64 -21.68
C THR A 497 -6.81 -5.16 -21.81
N LEU A 498 -6.10 -5.64 -22.81
CA LEU A 498 -5.74 -7.06 -23.01
C LEU A 498 -4.26 -7.22 -22.73
N PHE A 499 -3.86 -8.31 -22.11
CA PHE A 499 -2.45 -8.54 -21.80
C PHE A 499 -2.07 -10.00 -21.74
N ALA A 500 -0.78 -10.26 -21.93
CA ALA A 500 -0.16 -11.57 -21.73
C ALA A 500 1.17 -11.42 -21.02
N LYS A 501 1.54 -12.42 -20.21
CA LYS A 501 2.76 -12.48 -19.43
C LYS A 501 3.43 -13.83 -19.58
N HIS A 502 4.74 -13.85 -19.73
CA HIS A 502 5.56 -15.06 -19.67
C HIS A 502 6.48 -14.98 -18.46
N TYR A 503 6.48 -16.03 -17.65
CA TYR A 503 7.28 -16.15 -16.44
C TYR A 503 8.34 -17.21 -16.64
N SER A 504 9.56 -16.94 -16.23
CA SER A 504 10.67 -17.89 -16.19
C SER A 504 11.38 -17.81 -14.85
N LEU A 505 11.75 -18.96 -14.30
CA LEU A 505 12.50 -19.07 -13.07
C LEU A 505 13.54 -20.18 -13.19
N TYR A 506 14.80 -19.82 -13.05
CA TYR A 506 15.88 -20.75 -12.80
C TYR A 506 16.21 -20.77 -11.31
N VAL A 507 16.33 -21.95 -10.75
CA VAL A 507 16.67 -22.19 -9.33
C VAL A 507 17.83 -23.13 -9.20
N SER A 508 18.72 -22.86 -8.27
CA SER A 508 19.77 -23.80 -7.86
C SER A 508 20.06 -23.63 -6.36
N GLY A 509 20.07 -24.71 -5.63
CA GLY A 509 20.29 -24.70 -4.20
C GLY A 509 20.56 -26.07 -3.59
N PRO A 510 20.75 -26.17 -2.27
CA PRO A 510 20.95 -27.42 -1.57
C PRO A 510 19.64 -28.22 -1.51
N MET A 511 19.74 -29.52 -1.75
CA MET A 511 18.69 -30.50 -1.51
C MET A 511 19.25 -31.61 -0.66
N ALA A 512 18.58 -31.96 0.45
CA ALA A 512 18.98 -33.04 1.31
C ALA A 512 18.91 -34.40 0.57
N THR A 513 19.93 -35.22 0.69
CA THR A 513 19.97 -36.55 0.07
C THR A 513 19.45 -37.64 0.98
N THR A 514 19.32 -37.34 2.26
CA THR A 514 18.84 -38.26 3.30
C THR A 514 17.75 -37.61 4.13
N GLY A 515 16.86 -38.43 4.70
CA GLY A 515 15.77 -37.91 5.58
C GLY A 515 16.28 -37.23 6.86
N ASN A 516 17.56 -37.46 7.25
CA ASN A 516 18.21 -36.84 8.40
C ASN A 516 18.89 -35.51 8.06
N ALA A 517 18.90 -35.10 6.80
CA ALA A 517 19.57 -33.87 6.33
C ALA A 517 21.07 -33.80 6.68
N ASP A 518 21.77 -34.94 6.67
CA ASP A 518 23.22 -35.04 6.98
C ASP A 518 24.12 -34.77 5.76
N SER A 519 23.53 -34.83 4.56
CA SER A 519 24.23 -34.56 3.31
C SER A 519 23.33 -33.86 2.30
N TYR A 520 23.94 -33.00 1.47
CA TYR A 520 23.27 -32.20 0.48
C TYR A 520 23.93 -32.28 -0.89
N VAL A 521 23.12 -32.24 -1.93
CA VAL A 521 23.54 -32.07 -3.32
C VAL A 521 23.00 -30.78 -3.88
N ARG A 522 23.65 -30.28 -4.93
CA ARG A 522 23.14 -29.11 -5.67
C ARG A 522 22.04 -29.54 -6.63
N GLU A 523 20.83 -29.14 -6.33
CA GLU A 523 19.66 -29.27 -7.23
C GLU A 523 19.55 -28.07 -8.16
N ARG A 524 18.98 -28.31 -9.36
CA ARG A 524 18.73 -27.28 -10.37
C ARG A 524 17.38 -27.50 -11.01
N ARG A 525 16.55 -26.43 -11.07
CA ARG A 525 15.24 -26.48 -11.73
C ARG A 525 15.07 -25.29 -12.65
N ASN A 526 14.36 -25.51 -13.78
CA ASN A 526 13.86 -24.48 -14.67
C ASN A 526 12.35 -24.56 -14.70
N LEU A 527 11.69 -23.47 -14.41
CA LEU A 527 10.23 -23.35 -14.36
C LEU A 527 9.79 -22.28 -15.36
N GLY A 528 8.77 -22.55 -16.14
CA GLY A 528 8.21 -21.62 -17.11
C GLY A 528 6.69 -21.65 -17.05
N MET A 529 6.07 -20.45 -17.13
CA MET A 529 4.62 -20.29 -17.02
C MET A 529 4.13 -19.22 -17.98
N PHE A 530 2.85 -19.30 -18.35
CA PHE A 530 2.21 -18.32 -19.20
C PHE A 530 0.87 -17.87 -18.59
N GLY A 531 0.73 -16.55 -18.41
CA GLY A 531 -0.49 -15.88 -17.92
C GLY A 531 -1.06 -14.94 -18.96
N TYR A 532 -2.36 -14.70 -18.90
CA TYR A 532 -3.04 -13.74 -19.75
C TYR A 532 -4.31 -13.22 -19.09
N GLY A 533 -4.80 -12.09 -19.56
CA GLY A 533 -6.02 -11.54 -18.99
C GLY A 533 -6.56 -10.33 -19.75
N ALA A 534 -7.66 -9.83 -19.23
CA ALA A 534 -8.35 -8.65 -19.71
C ALA A 534 -8.92 -7.86 -18.54
N ALA A 535 -8.93 -6.55 -18.69
CA ALA A 535 -9.58 -5.64 -17.74
C ALA A 535 -10.37 -4.58 -18.51
N GLY A 536 -11.52 -4.18 -17.99
CA GLY A 536 -12.36 -3.17 -18.61
C GLY A 536 -13.06 -2.29 -17.59
N THR A 537 -13.27 -1.03 -17.95
CA THR A 537 -14.06 -0.05 -17.19
C THR A 537 -15.11 0.56 -18.10
N CYS A 538 -16.30 0.70 -17.57
CA CYS A 538 -17.41 1.40 -18.22
C CYS A 538 -18.00 2.45 -17.26
N HIS A 539 -18.08 3.70 -17.71
CA HIS A 539 -18.77 4.78 -17.02
C HIS A 539 -20.24 4.79 -17.51
N ILE A 540 -21.12 4.24 -16.69
CA ILE A 540 -22.54 4.03 -17.04
C ILE A 540 -23.28 5.37 -17.01
N LEU A 541 -23.03 6.17 -15.96
CA LEU A 541 -23.59 7.50 -15.73
C LEU A 541 -22.49 8.39 -15.12
N PRO A 542 -22.65 9.73 -15.08
CA PRO A 542 -21.77 10.61 -14.34
C PRO A 542 -21.61 10.11 -12.89
N GLY A 543 -20.37 9.83 -12.49
CA GLY A 543 -20.06 9.31 -11.15
C GLY A 543 -20.25 7.80 -10.97
N LEU A 544 -20.99 7.10 -11.83
CA LEU A 544 -21.23 5.66 -11.73
C LEU A 544 -20.37 4.89 -12.73
N GLN A 545 -19.49 4.05 -12.24
CA GLN A 545 -18.63 3.19 -13.07
C GLN A 545 -18.70 1.73 -12.64
N ALA A 546 -18.52 0.85 -13.61
CA ALA A 546 -18.33 -0.59 -13.41
C ALA A 546 -16.97 -1.03 -13.98
N LYS A 547 -16.31 -1.92 -13.27
CA LYS A 547 -15.04 -2.52 -13.68
C LYS A 547 -15.17 -4.03 -13.63
N VAL A 548 -14.67 -4.70 -14.66
CA VAL A 548 -14.57 -6.16 -14.71
C VAL A 548 -13.17 -6.55 -15.13
N SER A 549 -12.62 -7.58 -14.49
CA SER A 549 -11.32 -8.09 -14.88
C SER A 549 -11.22 -9.60 -14.69
N TYR A 550 -10.42 -10.21 -15.57
CA TYR A 550 -10.06 -11.61 -15.54
C TYR A 550 -8.57 -11.77 -15.79
N GLU A 551 -7.92 -12.65 -15.03
CA GLU A 551 -6.53 -13.05 -15.26
C GLU A 551 -6.34 -14.53 -14.95
N LYS A 552 -5.71 -15.26 -15.86
CA LYS A 552 -5.00 -16.48 -15.53
C LYS A 552 -3.64 -16.08 -14.98
N ALA A 553 -3.56 -15.91 -13.66
CA ALA A 553 -2.37 -15.50 -12.95
C ALA A 553 -1.50 -16.71 -12.59
N CYS A 554 -0.20 -16.49 -12.53
CA CYS A 554 0.78 -17.48 -12.08
C CYS A 554 1.70 -16.84 -11.04
N ARG A 555 2.07 -17.60 -9.99
CA ARG A 555 3.03 -17.20 -8.98
C ARG A 555 4.18 -18.18 -8.92
N LEU A 556 5.39 -17.66 -9.05
CA LEU A 556 6.61 -18.42 -8.85
C LEU A 556 6.92 -18.53 -7.35
N PRO A 557 7.46 -19.67 -6.87
CA PRO A 557 7.92 -19.78 -5.51
C PRO A 557 8.95 -18.69 -5.17
N THR A 558 8.90 -18.21 -3.94
CA THR A 558 9.86 -17.21 -3.44
C THR A 558 11.13 -17.88 -2.91
N ILE A 559 12.15 -17.08 -2.68
CA ILE A 559 13.42 -17.50 -2.14
C ILE A 559 13.24 -18.17 -0.77
N ASP A 560 12.40 -17.58 0.09
CA ASP A 560 12.18 -18.11 1.45
C ASP A 560 11.36 -19.42 1.42
N GLU A 561 10.41 -19.55 0.50
CA GLU A 561 9.64 -20.81 0.32
C GLU A 561 10.53 -21.94 -0.18
N MET A 562 11.55 -21.61 -0.98
CA MET A 562 12.47 -22.61 -1.54
C MET A 562 13.68 -22.90 -0.67
N PHE A 563 14.15 -21.91 0.09
CA PHE A 563 15.41 -22.02 0.84
C PHE A 563 15.28 -21.71 2.34
N GLY A 564 14.10 -21.31 2.82
CA GLY A 564 13.92 -20.87 4.19
C GLY A 564 14.52 -19.48 4.49
N ASP A 565 14.33 -19.01 5.72
CA ASP A 565 14.88 -17.75 6.22
C ASP A 565 16.12 -17.93 7.12
N GLU A 566 16.61 -19.18 7.25
CA GLU A 566 17.72 -19.60 8.11
C GLU A 566 17.42 -19.48 9.62
N ASP A 567 16.15 -19.36 9.98
CA ASP A 567 15.73 -19.20 11.36
C ASP A 567 14.47 -20.05 11.69
N LEU A 568 13.30 -19.53 11.38
CA LEU A 568 11.99 -20.14 11.73
C LEU A 568 11.34 -20.84 10.54
N GLU A 569 11.77 -20.53 9.32
CA GLU A 569 11.19 -21.08 8.09
C GLU A 569 12.15 -22.07 7.41
N MET A 570 11.63 -23.24 7.12
CA MET A 570 12.33 -24.30 6.37
C MET A 570 11.80 -24.28 4.93
N GLY A 571 12.70 -24.15 3.97
CA GLY A 571 12.36 -24.12 2.54
C GLY A 571 12.28 -25.50 1.91
N ASP A 572 11.61 -25.59 0.75
CA ASP A 572 11.58 -26.76 -0.12
C ASP A 572 11.81 -26.37 -1.59
N VAL A 573 12.95 -26.75 -2.14
CA VAL A 573 13.30 -26.52 -3.57
C VAL A 573 12.33 -27.22 -4.52
N GLY A 574 11.63 -28.27 -4.06
CA GLY A 574 10.67 -29.06 -4.80
C GLY A 574 9.34 -28.35 -5.10
N ILE A 575 9.06 -27.19 -4.50
CA ILE A 575 7.79 -26.48 -4.63
C ILE A 575 7.54 -26.07 -6.08
N ASP A 576 6.32 -26.36 -6.56
CA ASP A 576 5.83 -25.97 -7.89
C ASP A 576 5.14 -24.60 -7.87
N PRO A 577 5.12 -23.88 -9.03
CA PRO A 577 4.42 -22.61 -9.18
C PRO A 577 2.92 -22.74 -9.04
N GLU A 578 2.29 -21.77 -8.39
CA GLU A 578 0.83 -21.66 -8.30
C GLU A 578 0.20 -21.12 -9.59
N LYS A 579 -1.05 -21.49 -9.82
CA LYS A 579 -1.89 -21.05 -10.95
C LYS A 579 -3.26 -20.67 -10.42
N SER A 580 -3.78 -19.52 -10.83
CA SER A 580 -5.09 -19.06 -10.38
C SER A 580 -5.89 -18.44 -11.52
N HIS A 581 -7.18 -18.73 -11.57
CA HIS A 581 -8.15 -18.02 -12.38
C HIS A 581 -8.84 -16.97 -11.52
N ASN A 582 -8.54 -15.71 -11.76
CA ASN A 582 -9.00 -14.57 -10.97
C ASN A 582 -10.07 -13.80 -11.73
N VAL A 583 -11.24 -13.62 -11.12
CA VAL A 583 -12.33 -12.78 -11.64
C VAL A 583 -12.67 -11.71 -10.60
N ASN A 584 -12.79 -10.46 -11.03
CA ASN A 584 -13.22 -9.37 -10.16
C ASN A 584 -14.28 -8.53 -10.87
N LEU A 585 -15.29 -8.13 -10.11
CA LEU A 585 -16.32 -7.17 -10.53
C LEU A 585 -16.41 -6.09 -9.47
N ASN A 586 -16.31 -4.82 -9.86
CA ASN A 586 -16.47 -3.68 -8.98
C ASN A 586 -17.46 -2.68 -9.59
N ILE A 587 -18.33 -2.13 -8.75
CA ILE A 587 -19.23 -1.04 -9.09
C ILE A 587 -19.01 0.06 -8.08
N SER A 588 -18.77 1.29 -8.55
CA SER A 588 -18.58 2.43 -7.67
C SER A 588 -19.36 3.64 -8.14
N TYR A 589 -19.83 4.41 -7.16
CA TYR A 589 -20.46 5.70 -7.36
C TYR A 589 -19.69 6.79 -6.61
N SER A 590 -19.47 7.94 -7.27
CA SER A 590 -18.86 9.13 -6.67
C SER A 590 -19.67 10.36 -7.08
N GLY A 591 -20.23 11.06 -6.12
CA GLY A 591 -21.03 12.27 -6.35
C GLY A 591 -20.73 13.36 -5.34
N LYS A 592 -20.92 14.63 -5.77
CA LYS A 592 -20.89 15.80 -4.89
C LYS A 592 -22.15 16.64 -5.13
N PHE A 593 -22.84 17.05 -4.07
CA PHE A 593 -24.00 17.91 -4.12
C PHE A 593 -24.10 18.74 -2.84
N SER A 594 -24.27 20.03 -2.98
CA SER A 594 -24.51 20.99 -1.87
C SER A 594 -23.60 20.78 -0.64
N GLY A 595 -22.27 20.67 -0.85
CA GLY A 595 -21.31 20.45 0.24
C GLY A 595 -21.15 18.99 0.69
N HIS A 596 -22.03 18.08 0.24
CA HIS A 596 -21.95 16.66 0.54
C HIS A 596 -21.15 15.91 -0.52
N GLY A 597 -20.14 15.17 -0.13
CA GLY A 597 -19.42 14.24 -0.98
C GLY A 597 -19.77 12.80 -0.59
N LEU A 598 -20.11 11.95 -1.58
CA LEU A 598 -20.42 10.55 -1.35
C LEU A 598 -19.61 9.68 -2.31
N TYR A 599 -18.93 8.67 -1.76
CA TYR A 599 -18.34 7.60 -2.52
C TYR A 599 -18.79 6.24 -1.95
N VAL A 600 -19.29 5.38 -2.82
CA VAL A 600 -19.68 4.01 -2.48
C VAL A 600 -19.07 3.08 -3.51
N GLU A 601 -18.46 1.99 -3.07
CA GLU A 601 -17.94 0.93 -3.92
C GLU A 601 -18.34 -0.43 -3.37
N GLY A 602 -18.79 -1.33 -4.26
CA GLY A 602 -19.00 -2.74 -3.99
C GLY A 602 -18.15 -3.58 -4.94
N GLY A 603 -17.43 -4.55 -4.40
CA GLY A 603 -16.56 -5.46 -5.15
C GLY A 603 -16.89 -6.92 -4.86
N VAL A 604 -16.86 -7.77 -5.89
CA VAL A 604 -16.97 -9.24 -5.79
C VAL A 604 -15.70 -9.88 -6.34
N VAL A 605 -15.22 -10.89 -5.64
CA VAL A 605 -13.98 -11.59 -5.91
C VAL A 605 -14.23 -13.10 -6.04
N TYR A 606 -13.68 -13.72 -7.06
CA TYR A 606 -13.66 -15.16 -7.26
C TYR A 606 -12.28 -15.61 -7.75
N ARG A 607 -11.69 -16.63 -7.09
CA ARG A 607 -10.36 -17.16 -7.42
C ARG A 607 -10.35 -18.68 -7.29
N ASP A 608 -9.99 -19.37 -8.36
CA ASP A 608 -9.74 -20.82 -8.34
C ASP A 608 -8.25 -21.06 -8.49
N THR A 609 -7.59 -21.38 -7.36
CA THR A 609 -6.14 -21.54 -7.27
C THR A 609 -5.77 -23.01 -7.21
N ARG A 610 -4.75 -23.40 -7.97
CA ARG A 610 -4.16 -24.75 -8.01
C ARG A 610 -2.70 -24.67 -7.62
N ASP A 611 -2.18 -25.78 -7.09
CA ASP A 611 -0.82 -25.91 -6.60
C ASP A 611 -0.50 -24.85 -5.52
N TYR A 612 -1.54 -24.49 -4.71
CA TYR A 612 -1.45 -23.44 -3.68
C TYR A 612 -0.32 -23.73 -2.70
N ILE A 613 0.59 -22.79 -2.51
CA ILE A 613 1.72 -22.92 -1.59
C ILE A 613 1.26 -22.48 -0.21
N GLN A 614 1.13 -23.45 0.69
CA GLN A 614 0.71 -23.24 2.07
C GLN A 614 1.89 -23.30 3.01
N ARG A 615 1.93 -22.36 3.96
CA ARG A 615 2.82 -22.36 5.10
C ARG A 615 2.21 -23.21 6.20
N ASN A 616 2.89 -24.28 6.57
CA ASN A 616 2.51 -25.15 7.67
C ASN A 616 3.47 -24.98 8.85
N ILE A 617 2.96 -25.11 10.07
CA ILE A 617 3.81 -25.21 11.26
C ILE A 617 3.99 -26.68 11.59
N VAL A 618 5.25 -27.05 11.78
CA VAL A 618 5.66 -28.39 12.17
C VAL A 618 6.30 -28.34 13.55
N ASP A 619 5.88 -29.22 14.43
CA ASP A 619 6.49 -29.38 15.73
C ASP A 619 7.79 -30.17 15.57
N LEU A 620 8.86 -29.64 16.12
CA LEU A 620 10.18 -30.26 16.17
C LEU A 620 10.39 -30.91 17.53
N SER A 621 11.36 -31.80 17.63
CA SER A 621 11.71 -32.43 18.90
C SER A 621 12.13 -31.40 19.96
N GLY A 622 11.87 -31.68 21.23
CA GLY A 622 12.22 -30.81 22.36
C GLY A 622 11.33 -29.59 22.56
N GLY A 623 10.07 -29.61 22.09
CA GLY A 623 9.09 -28.54 22.25
C GLY A 623 9.34 -27.34 21.33
N LYS A 624 10.13 -27.51 20.29
CA LYS A 624 10.44 -26.51 19.25
C LYS A 624 9.42 -26.58 18.13
N ALA A 625 9.27 -25.50 17.36
CA ALA A 625 8.41 -25.47 16.18
C ALA A 625 9.06 -24.62 15.08
N ALA A 626 8.85 -25.03 13.84
CA ALA A 626 9.26 -24.29 12.65
C ALA A 626 8.12 -24.20 11.64
N ALA A 627 8.25 -23.33 10.67
CA ALA A 627 7.34 -23.29 9.53
C ALA A 627 7.99 -24.00 8.33
N THR A 628 7.18 -24.70 7.53
CA THR A 628 7.57 -25.27 6.24
C THR A 628 6.54 -24.91 5.17
N TYR A 629 6.87 -25.18 3.92
CA TYR A 629 6.02 -24.89 2.78
C TYR A 629 5.71 -26.15 1.97
N ILE A 630 4.46 -26.28 1.52
CA ILE A 630 4.01 -27.39 0.68
C ILE A 630 3.07 -26.89 -0.41
N ASN A 631 3.00 -27.57 -1.55
CA ASN A 631 1.91 -27.40 -2.51
C ASN A 631 0.66 -28.11 -1.97
N TYR A 632 -0.26 -27.37 -1.36
CA TYR A 632 -1.48 -27.91 -0.75
C TYR A 632 -2.48 -28.47 -1.77
N GLY A 633 -2.48 -27.97 -3.01
CA GLY A 633 -3.39 -28.40 -4.06
C GLY A 633 -4.37 -27.33 -4.50
N LYS A 634 -5.68 -27.47 -4.22
CA LYS A 634 -6.69 -26.54 -4.71
C LYS A 634 -7.31 -25.73 -3.60
N VAL A 635 -7.42 -24.43 -3.82
CA VAL A 635 -8.03 -23.47 -2.90
C VAL A 635 -8.99 -22.57 -3.68
N LEU A 636 -10.21 -22.39 -3.16
CA LEU A 636 -11.22 -21.50 -3.70
C LEU A 636 -11.39 -20.28 -2.80
N THR A 637 -11.11 -19.09 -3.35
CA THR A 637 -11.40 -17.83 -2.66
C THR A 637 -12.61 -17.16 -3.27
N LYS A 638 -13.58 -16.78 -2.45
CA LYS A 638 -14.76 -16.01 -2.87
C LYS A 638 -15.22 -15.07 -1.77
N GLY A 639 -15.70 -13.91 -2.16
CA GLY A 639 -16.19 -12.94 -1.21
C GLY A 639 -16.51 -11.60 -1.84
N TYR A 640 -16.79 -10.64 -0.99
CA TYR A 640 -17.13 -9.29 -1.40
C TYR A 640 -16.54 -8.27 -0.42
N ASN A 641 -16.44 -7.05 -0.88
CA ASN A 641 -16.06 -5.90 -0.08
C ASN A 641 -16.95 -4.70 -0.42
N ILE A 642 -17.17 -3.85 0.58
CA ILE A 642 -17.95 -2.64 0.47
C ILE A 642 -17.14 -1.50 1.07
N THR A 643 -17.07 -0.39 0.36
CA THR A 643 -16.46 0.86 0.83
C THR A 643 -17.51 1.96 0.83
N LEU A 644 -17.56 2.71 1.91
CA LEU A 644 -18.34 3.93 2.04
C LEU A 644 -17.43 5.08 2.48
N ARG A 645 -17.49 6.21 1.77
CA ARG A 645 -16.86 7.47 2.17
C ARG A 645 -17.89 8.58 2.03
N TYR A 646 -18.02 9.38 3.08
CA TYR A 646 -18.90 10.53 3.10
C TYR A 646 -18.15 11.74 3.66
N THR A 647 -18.30 12.86 3.01
CA THR A 647 -17.74 14.15 3.48
C THR A 647 -18.82 15.20 3.52
N LEU A 648 -18.83 16.01 4.56
CA LEU A 648 -19.68 17.18 4.69
C LEU A 648 -18.80 18.42 4.72
N ASP A 649 -18.83 19.18 3.65
CA ASP A 649 -18.00 20.36 3.43
C ASP A 649 -16.52 20.11 3.82
N ARG A 650 -15.98 20.97 4.69
CA ARG A 650 -14.64 20.84 5.27
C ARG A 650 -14.67 20.49 6.75
N PHE A 651 -15.84 20.06 7.26
CA PHE A 651 -16.07 19.85 8.69
C PHE A 651 -15.98 18.37 9.10
N LEU A 652 -16.52 17.47 8.28
CA LEU A 652 -16.68 16.06 8.65
C LEU A 652 -16.26 15.14 7.50
N SER A 653 -15.53 14.08 7.84
CA SER A 653 -15.27 12.91 6.98
C SER A 653 -15.65 11.64 7.72
N LEU A 654 -16.42 10.77 7.06
CA LEU A 654 -16.75 9.43 7.53
C LEU A 654 -16.21 8.41 6.53
N GLY A 655 -15.60 7.37 7.00
CA GLY A 655 -15.07 6.29 6.19
C GLY A 655 -15.40 4.92 6.76
N GLY A 656 -15.61 3.94 5.89
CA GLY A 656 -15.77 2.56 6.31
C GLY A 656 -15.48 1.59 5.17
N ASN A 657 -14.85 0.47 5.53
CA ASN A 657 -14.61 -0.67 4.66
C ASN A 657 -15.10 -1.92 5.36
N PHE A 658 -15.82 -2.74 4.65
CA PHE A 658 -16.27 -4.05 5.11
C PHE A 658 -15.82 -5.12 4.12
N THR A 659 -15.28 -6.22 4.60
CA THR A 659 -14.80 -7.34 3.79
C THR A 659 -15.27 -8.66 4.38
N ASP A 660 -15.94 -9.47 3.58
CA ASP A 660 -16.24 -10.88 3.86
C ASP A 660 -15.64 -11.72 2.74
N MET A 661 -14.57 -12.46 3.04
CA MET A 661 -13.74 -13.17 2.07
C MET A 661 -13.39 -14.56 2.59
N LYS A 662 -14.01 -15.59 2.03
CA LYS A 662 -13.78 -16.98 2.41
C LYS A 662 -12.72 -17.60 1.51
N VAL A 663 -11.70 -18.16 2.13
CA VAL A 663 -10.66 -18.98 1.49
C VAL A 663 -10.92 -20.42 1.89
N LEU A 664 -11.32 -21.24 0.93
CA LEU A 664 -11.85 -22.58 1.18
C LEU A 664 -10.92 -23.65 0.61
N ASP A 665 -10.76 -24.72 1.38
CA ASP A 665 -10.17 -25.95 0.84
C ASP A 665 -11.08 -26.52 -0.27
N ASN A 666 -10.56 -26.63 -1.47
CA ASN A 666 -11.28 -27.14 -2.66
C ASN A 666 -10.75 -28.50 -3.13
N MET A 667 -10.03 -29.22 -2.26
CA MET A 667 -9.54 -30.57 -2.49
C MET A 667 -10.56 -31.61 -2.10
N LYS A 668 -11.15 -32.32 -3.07
CA LYS A 668 -12.13 -33.41 -2.82
C LYS A 668 -11.49 -34.65 -2.21
N SER A 669 -10.22 -34.91 -2.53
CA SER A 669 -9.47 -36.05 -2.04
C SER A 669 -8.13 -35.58 -1.44
N ALA A 670 -7.57 -36.32 -0.52
CA ALA A 670 -6.23 -36.04 0.02
C ALA A 670 -5.16 -36.11 -1.09
N ILE A 671 -4.07 -35.35 -0.91
CA ILE A 671 -2.98 -35.25 -1.89
C ILE A 671 -2.43 -36.66 -2.19
N GLY A 672 -2.39 -37.01 -3.47
CA GLY A 672 -1.84 -38.29 -3.95
C GLY A 672 -2.69 -39.53 -3.56
N SER A 673 -3.94 -39.34 -3.11
CA SER A 673 -4.81 -40.41 -2.65
C SER A 673 -6.24 -40.27 -3.19
N SER A 674 -6.99 -41.38 -3.21
CA SER A 674 -8.45 -41.39 -3.48
C SER A 674 -9.27 -41.19 -2.18
N VAL A 675 -8.65 -41.11 -1.02
CA VAL A 675 -9.33 -40.91 0.26
C VAL A 675 -10.00 -39.55 0.28
N PRO A 676 -11.31 -39.46 0.63
CA PRO A 676 -11.98 -38.16 0.75
C PRO A 676 -11.27 -37.23 1.72
N ASN A 677 -11.09 -35.97 1.31
CA ASN A 677 -10.52 -34.95 2.17
C ASN A 677 -11.58 -34.42 3.15
N LEU A 678 -11.35 -34.62 4.44
CA LEU A 678 -12.24 -34.14 5.50
C LEU A 678 -12.33 -32.61 5.57
N GLY A 679 -11.32 -31.90 5.09
CA GLY A 679 -11.26 -30.43 5.00
C GLY A 679 -12.02 -29.83 3.82
N TYR A 680 -12.54 -30.64 2.89
CA TYR A 680 -13.21 -30.12 1.70
C TYR A 680 -14.37 -29.18 2.03
N GLY A 681 -14.32 -27.95 1.50
CA GLY A 681 -15.30 -26.89 1.72
C GLY A 681 -15.15 -26.11 3.02
N GLU A 682 -14.18 -26.48 3.88
CA GLU A 682 -13.88 -25.73 5.10
C GLU A 682 -12.99 -24.51 4.83
N GLU A 683 -13.05 -23.52 5.71
CA GLU A 683 -12.15 -22.35 5.64
C GLU A 683 -10.70 -22.77 5.91
N MET A 684 -9.78 -22.22 5.13
CA MET A 684 -8.34 -22.41 5.34
C MET A 684 -7.94 -21.85 6.70
N PRO A 685 -7.12 -22.59 7.45
CA PRO A 685 -6.77 -22.20 8.83
C PRO A 685 -5.97 -20.91 8.89
N ASN A 686 -6.06 -20.25 10.02
CA ASN A 686 -5.32 -19.03 10.37
C ASN A 686 -5.50 -17.87 9.39
N LEU A 687 -6.69 -17.72 8.81
CA LEU A 687 -7.07 -16.62 7.93
C LEU A 687 -8.41 -16.01 8.40
N PRO A 688 -8.46 -14.72 8.78
CA PRO A 688 -9.72 -14.07 9.11
C PRO A 688 -10.56 -13.89 7.85
N SER A 689 -11.82 -14.36 7.89
CA SER A 689 -12.75 -14.26 6.75
C SER A 689 -13.52 -12.95 6.75
N LEU A 690 -13.80 -12.36 7.92
CA LEU A 690 -14.57 -11.12 8.02
C LEU A 690 -13.84 -10.08 8.86
N PHE A 691 -13.69 -8.89 8.29
CA PHE A 691 -13.13 -7.74 8.98
C PHE A 691 -13.71 -6.43 8.44
N ALA A 692 -13.68 -5.39 9.27
CA ALA A 692 -14.16 -4.07 8.94
C ALA A 692 -13.27 -2.99 9.58
N ASP A 693 -13.08 -1.91 8.84
CA ASP A 693 -12.43 -0.68 9.31
C ASP A 693 -13.41 0.49 9.16
N PHE A 694 -13.42 1.39 10.14
CA PHE A 694 -14.23 2.61 10.07
C PHE A 694 -13.49 3.79 10.69
N ASP A 695 -13.73 4.97 10.15
CA ASP A 695 -13.11 6.21 10.62
C ASP A 695 -14.08 7.39 10.58
N VAL A 696 -13.88 8.31 11.55
CA VAL A 696 -14.59 9.58 11.65
C VAL A 696 -13.56 10.67 11.90
N SER A 697 -13.54 11.69 11.06
CA SER A 697 -12.66 12.84 11.24
C SER A 697 -13.47 14.13 11.28
N LEU A 698 -13.19 14.95 12.29
CA LEU A 698 -13.76 16.28 12.49
C LEU A 698 -12.65 17.32 12.28
N TYR A 699 -12.97 18.39 11.56
CA TYR A 699 -12.02 19.42 11.16
C TYR A 699 -12.53 20.81 11.62
N TRP A 700 -11.71 21.53 12.39
CA TRP A 700 -11.96 22.90 12.80
C TRP A 700 -10.91 23.81 12.19
N HIS A 701 -11.31 24.53 11.16
CA HIS A 701 -10.48 25.50 10.47
C HIS A 701 -10.44 26.84 11.22
N GLY A 702 -9.28 27.49 11.26
CA GLY A 702 -9.11 28.82 11.82
C GLY A 702 -9.11 28.90 13.34
N LEU A 703 -9.05 27.75 14.05
CA LEU A 703 -8.99 27.72 15.52
C LEU A 703 -7.63 28.24 16.00
N TRP A 704 -7.62 29.29 16.86
CA TRP A 704 -6.44 29.99 17.39
C TRP A 704 -5.47 30.54 16.32
N GLY A 705 -5.93 30.74 15.07
CA GLY A 705 -5.16 31.34 13.98
C GLY A 705 -5.78 31.02 12.62
N LYS A 706 -5.83 32.00 11.72
CA LYS A 706 -6.56 31.95 10.45
C LYS A 706 -6.21 30.75 9.55
N ASP A 707 -4.91 30.35 9.57
CA ASP A 707 -4.40 29.28 8.73
C ASP A 707 -4.16 27.95 9.51
N ASN A 708 -4.76 27.85 10.70
CA ASN A 708 -4.63 26.70 11.57
C ASN A 708 -5.75 25.68 11.35
N LEU A 709 -5.48 24.42 11.60
CA LEU A 709 -6.43 23.32 11.49
C LEU A 709 -6.28 22.39 12.71
N LEU A 710 -7.36 22.24 13.48
CA LEU A 710 -7.47 21.18 14.47
C LEU A 710 -8.25 20.02 13.86
N THR A 711 -7.72 18.81 13.97
CA THR A 711 -8.36 17.59 13.49
C THR A 711 -8.48 16.59 14.62
N LEU A 712 -9.67 16.07 14.84
CA LEU A 712 -9.93 14.94 15.72
C LEU A 712 -10.35 13.75 14.87
N THR A 713 -9.57 12.69 14.88
CA THR A 713 -9.86 11.45 14.15
C THR A 713 -10.08 10.31 15.14
N TYR A 714 -11.18 9.62 14.99
CA TYR A 714 -11.46 8.35 15.62
C TYR A 714 -11.44 7.26 14.55
N ASP A 715 -10.73 6.17 14.77
CA ASP A 715 -10.73 4.99 13.90
C ASP A 715 -10.90 3.71 14.71
N GLY A 716 -11.67 2.77 14.14
CA GLY A 716 -11.92 1.47 14.72
C GLY A 716 -11.70 0.36 13.73
N ARG A 717 -11.35 -0.81 14.24
CA ARG A 717 -11.14 -2.02 13.45
C ARG A 717 -11.76 -3.21 14.14
N TYR A 718 -12.62 -3.92 13.39
CA TYR A 718 -13.22 -5.18 13.81
C TYR A 718 -12.63 -6.35 13.02
N VAL A 719 -12.37 -7.46 13.70
CA VAL A 719 -11.98 -8.73 13.08
C VAL A 719 -12.81 -9.83 13.75
N LYS A 720 -13.51 -10.62 12.95
CA LYS A 720 -14.26 -11.78 13.44
C LYS A 720 -13.29 -12.89 13.88
N GLU A 721 -13.73 -13.71 14.82
CA GLU A 721 -12.98 -14.90 15.25
C GLU A 721 -12.64 -15.82 14.08
N PHE A 722 -11.49 -16.47 14.16
CA PHE A 722 -11.04 -17.46 13.18
C PHE A 722 -10.19 -18.56 13.82
N SER A 723 -10.19 -19.74 13.22
CA SER A 723 -9.47 -20.90 13.76
C SER A 723 -8.03 -20.95 13.26
N TYR A 724 -7.13 -21.37 14.15
CA TYR A 724 -5.72 -21.62 13.84
C TYR A 724 -5.50 -22.94 13.09
N TYR A 725 -6.34 -23.95 13.37
CA TYR A 725 -6.35 -25.23 12.65
C TYR A 725 -7.66 -25.43 11.85
N SER A 726 -7.66 -26.37 10.91
CA SER A 726 -8.89 -26.74 10.23
C SER A 726 -9.95 -27.22 11.22
N ALA A 727 -11.16 -26.71 11.08
CA ALA A 727 -12.26 -26.98 12.02
C ALA A 727 -12.65 -28.47 12.14
N LYS A 728 -12.34 -29.30 11.16
CA LYS A 728 -12.67 -30.74 11.11
C LYS A 728 -11.48 -31.65 11.45
N ILE A 729 -10.27 -31.14 11.51
CA ILE A 729 -9.08 -31.97 11.68
C ILE A 729 -8.50 -31.72 13.06
N GLY A 730 -8.91 -32.56 14.04
CA GLY A 730 -8.27 -32.67 15.38
C GLY A 730 -8.58 -31.51 16.33
N ALA A 731 -8.31 -31.69 17.60
CA ALA A 731 -8.35 -30.81 18.75
C ALA A 731 -9.62 -29.98 18.99
N ASN A 732 -9.91 -29.73 20.24
CA ASN A 732 -11.00 -28.88 20.71
C ASN A 732 -10.94 -27.52 19.99
N LYS A 733 -11.93 -27.19 19.17
CA LYS A 733 -12.02 -25.96 18.40
C LYS A 733 -11.75 -24.71 19.23
N ASP A 734 -12.22 -24.70 20.46
CA ASP A 734 -12.13 -23.56 21.36
C ASP A 734 -10.71 -23.27 21.86
N ASP A 735 -9.84 -24.29 21.92
CA ASP A 735 -8.48 -24.13 22.40
C ASP A 735 -7.54 -23.46 21.36
N TYR A 736 -7.97 -23.31 20.10
CA TYR A 736 -7.17 -22.79 19.01
C TYR A 736 -7.89 -21.69 18.19
N MET A 737 -8.81 -20.99 18.83
CA MET A 737 -9.50 -19.86 18.23
C MET A 737 -8.75 -18.55 18.49
N VAL A 738 -8.59 -17.73 17.49
CA VAL A 738 -8.33 -16.30 17.65
C VAL A 738 -9.68 -15.63 17.87
N PRO A 739 -9.91 -14.96 19.03
CA PRO A 739 -11.22 -14.38 19.34
C PRO A 739 -11.56 -13.22 18.42
N SER A 740 -12.85 -12.91 18.33
CA SER A 740 -13.30 -11.65 17.73
C SER A 740 -12.78 -10.47 18.53
N GLN A 741 -12.40 -9.40 17.85
CA GLN A 741 -11.76 -8.26 18.49
C GLN A 741 -12.16 -6.95 17.80
N LEU A 742 -12.29 -5.89 18.61
CA LEU A 742 -12.63 -4.56 18.16
C LEU A 742 -11.68 -3.54 18.82
N SER A 743 -10.79 -2.97 18.05
CA SER A 743 -9.87 -1.93 18.52
C SER A 743 -10.37 -0.54 18.19
N HIS A 744 -10.09 0.41 19.07
CA HIS A 744 -10.48 1.81 18.99
C HIS A 744 -9.26 2.71 19.14
N ASN A 745 -9.07 3.67 18.25
CA ASN A 745 -7.97 4.62 18.30
C ASN A 745 -8.50 6.05 18.18
N VAL A 746 -7.82 6.99 18.82
CA VAL A 746 -8.11 8.43 18.70
C VAL A 746 -6.83 9.19 18.45
N THR A 747 -6.88 10.09 17.47
CA THR A 747 -5.79 10.99 17.12
C THR A 747 -6.29 12.43 17.15
N LEU A 748 -5.62 13.30 17.92
CA LEU A 748 -5.81 14.74 17.90
C LEU A 748 -4.59 15.37 17.27
N SER A 749 -4.77 16.14 16.20
CA SER A 749 -3.67 16.83 15.53
C SER A 749 -3.97 18.31 15.34
N TYR A 750 -2.97 19.16 15.55
CA TYR A 750 -3.06 20.60 15.38
C TYR A 750 -1.98 21.07 14.41
N ALA A 751 -2.42 21.55 13.26
CA ALA A 751 -1.59 22.11 12.20
C ALA A 751 -1.59 23.65 12.32
N ILE A 752 -0.41 24.25 12.34
CA ILE A 752 -0.17 25.68 12.58
C ILE A 752 0.47 26.28 11.33
N GLY A 753 0.05 27.49 10.96
CA GLY A 753 0.64 28.27 9.87
C GLY A 753 0.51 27.59 8.51
N GLY A 754 -0.67 27.06 8.19
CA GLY A 754 -0.92 26.34 6.94
C GLY A 754 -0.21 24.97 6.87
N GLY A 755 -0.02 24.31 8.03
CA GLY A 755 0.63 23.00 8.13
C GLY A 755 2.16 23.05 8.17
N ARG A 756 2.75 24.22 8.38
CA ARG A 756 4.23 24.34 8.55
C ARG A 756 4.72 23.67 9.83
N TYR A 757 3.95 23.78 10.91
CA TYR A 757 4.23 23.16 12.18
C TYR A 757 3.03 22.31 12.57
N ASN A 758 3.27 21.12 13.07
CA ASN A 758 2.21 20.22 13.46
C ASN A 758 2.58 19.53 14.77
N VAL A 759 1.58 19.38 15.64
CA VAL A 759 1.68 18.59 16.87
C VAL A 759 0.51 17.61 16.89
N SER A 760 0.74 16.36 17.25
CA SER A 760 -0.33 15.38 17.40
C SER A 760 -0.15 14.51 18.64
N LEU A 761 -1.28 14.08 19.18
CA LEU A 761 -1.39 13.11 20.25
C LEU A 761 -2.26 11.96 19.75
N GLU A 762 -1.83 10.75 19.97
CA GLU A 762 -2.52 9.55 19.55
C GLU A 762 -2.65 8.56 20.70
N CYS A 763 -3.84 8.01 20.89
CA CYS A 763 -4.09 6.88 21.76
C CYS A 763 -4.56 5.71 20.92
N ARG A 764 -3.80 4.64 20.89
CA ARG A 764 -4.12 3.38 20.23
C ARG A 764 -4.71 2.40 21.22
N ASN A 765 -5.69 1.62 20.74
CA ASN A 765 -6.36 0.61 21.55
C ASN A 765 -6.84 1.15 22.91
N ILE A 766 -7.69 2.19 22.86
CA ILE A 766 -8.18 2.93 24.04
C ILE A 766 -8.82 2.00 25.09
N THR A 767 -9.51 0.97 24.64
CA THR A 767 -10.21 -0.01 25.49
C THR A 767 -9.27 -1.03 26.12
N ASP A 768 -7.98 -1.04 25.75
CA ASP A 768 -6.99 -2.04 26.18
C ASP A 768 -7.40 -3.48 25.82
N GLU A 769 -8.02 -3.63 24.63
CA GLU A 769 -8.47 -4.91 24.10
C GLU A 769 -7.27 -5.82 23.83
N ARG A 770 -7.43 -7.14 24.07
CA ARG A 770 -6.43 -8.14 23.69
C ARG A 770 -6.47 -8.38 22.19
N LEU A 771 -5.47 -7.90 21.48
CA LEU A 771 -5.41 -7.96 20.02
C LEU A 771 -4.46 -9.06 19.54
N TYR A 772 -4.90 -9.79 18.52
CA TYR A 772 -4.14 -10.88 17.90
C TYR A 772 -4.31 -10.81 16.37
N ASP A 773 -3.22 -10.93 15.63
CA ASP A 773 -3.27 -11.15 14.19
C ASP A 773 -2.91 -12.60 13.80
N ASN A 774 -2.22 -13.29 14.71
CA ASN A 774 -1.89 -14.71 14.63
C ASN A 774 -2.29 -15.39 15.95
N PHE A 775 -2.55 -16.69 15.90
CA PHE A 775 -2.89 -17.44 17.10
C PHE A 775 -1.83 -17.26 18.19
N SER A 776 -2.29 -17.00 19.40
CA SER A 776 -1.53 -16.81 20.64
C SER A 776 -0.54 -15.63 20.68
N LEU A 777 -0.15 -15.03 19.57
CA LEU A 777 0.77 -13.89 19.56
C LEU A 777 0.02 -12.59 19.85
N GLN A 778 -0.02 -12.21 21.13
CA GLN A 778 -0.70 -10.99 21.58
C GLN A 778 0.09 -9.74 21.17
N LYS A 779 -0.64 -8.75 20.65
CA LYS A 779 -0.12 -7.43 20.31
C LYS A 779 -0.12 -6.50 21.52
N ALA A 780 0.52 -5.33 21.38
CA ALA A 780 0.50 -4.31 22.42
C ALA A 780 -0.93 -3.89 22.80
N GLY A 781 -1.18 -3.70 24.08
CA GLY A 781 -2.40 -3.12 24.62
C GLY A 781 -2.49 -1.63 24.32
N ARG A 782 -3.11 -0.85 25.23
CA ARG A 782 -3.24 0.60 25.08
C ARG A 782 -1.89 1.27 25.04
N ALA A 783 -1.70 2.16 24.04
CA ALA A 783 -0.45 2.87 23.82
C ALA A 783 -0.71 4.33 23.45
N PHE A 784 0.17 5.24 23.92
CA PHE A 784 0.10 6.67 23.68
C PHE A 784 1.31 7.13 22.89
N TYR A 785 1.10 8.05 21.94
CA TYR A 785 2.15 8.63 21.12
C TYR A 785 1.96 10.14 21.00
N ALA A 786 3.07 10.86 20.95
CA ALA A 786 3.12 12.29 20.61
C ALA A 786 4.06 12.48 19.41
N LYS A 787 3.67 13.31 18.44
CA LYS A 787 4.49 13.62 17.27
C LYS A 787 4.55 15.11 17.05
N VAL A 788 5.74 15.60 16.71
CA VAL A 788 5.98 16.96 16.19
C VAL A 788 6.53 16.85 14.77
N ARG A 789 6.06 17.76 13.89
CA ARG A 789 6.48 17.82 12.49
C ARG A 789 6.66 19.25 12.03
N VAL A 790 7.68 19.47 11.24
CA VAL A 790 8.00 20.76 10.59
C VAL A 790 8.11 20.54 9.09
N ARG A 791 7.35 21.32 8.31
CA ARG A 791 7.40 21.31 6.85
C ARG A 791 7.70 22.71 6.32
N LEU A 792 8.80 22.85 5.63
CA LEU A 792 9.29 24.11 5.04
C LEU A 792 9.56 23.90 3.55
N GLY A 793 9.42 24.95 2.74
CA GLY A 793 9.73 24.89 1.32
C GLY A 793 9.36 26.18 0.58
N LYS A 794 9.91 26.33 -0.61
CA LYS A 794 9.62 27.41 -1.58
C LYS A 794 9.35 26.80 -2.94
#